data_f33d0cfa2105a05dc25aa780666a7dfd
#
_entry.id   f33d0cfa2105a05dc25aa780666a7dfd
#
_cell.length_a   1.000
_cell.length_b   1.000
_cell.length_c   1.000
_cell.angle_alpha   90.00
_cell.angle_beta   90.00
_cell.angle_gamma   90.00
#
_symmetry.space_group_name_H-M   'P 1'
#
loop_
_entity.id
_entity.type
_entity.pdbx_description
1 polymer ?
#
loop_
_entity_poly.entity_id
_entity_poly.type
_entity_poly.pdbx_seq_one_letter_code
_entity_poly.pdbx_strand_id
1 'polypeptide(L)'
;MSASASAPPPPAAADAIDGPATPWWRRETAAELALAAAAGVVALAALAVVLRLWNSKLGLPYGYAGDGLWLQQVVKAIVDHGWFLTNSDVGAPFGQEMHDFSGALGDNLHFLLIKAMSVVSQDPIKLVNAYFLLGFFLCAATACLVLRSLGVSRGAAVVAAVLFSLLPAHVGGGEGRLMLGAYWAIPFSALLVMRVFAGEPLFSRTGATGAGRLTRWASWRTLGTLAMCFLIAGTGLYYALFTVIMLALAAIAVALTRRDRAAAAGGALAGLLVLAIFVVHLSPSLLYTHRHGANPQLSQRPVSDSNLYATNFAQLVVPVVGHRLDVADDVARSYLTRKPFPGGSETGLSALGLVGSLGFVGLLLVVVVPGVGRARERAGPAAATAVTAFLVGTTGGIGLLIAMLVTPDLRAWGRISPLIGFVALFAAALAYDALRARTTAGGRTWGRLAVVALLPVVLVVGVADQTTERMVPPYEVNRDTYRSDAIFVDKIEAALPDGAGVLQLPAAAFPENGPIANMPDYSHMRGPLHSHALRFSFGAVKGRPSGEWALRLSGRPMADALRYYAVAGFRGVWVDRRGYFDAGDAVDRDLRALPGVAAPIVSDDENLRLYSIAGYARAWAQGRTPLQLRAARDSALYPTRVLPGAGTQLPTQRLEPQIDDPASGGSMDFISPGRLDRAVVLTGRLRAARDGLRVEVTLPSGARTTLRASRGGTPFRLRLRLAAGTTRPLRLRASDARGPLWLSELRALDDALR
;
A
#
# COMPACT_ATOMS: atom_id res chain seq x y z
N MET A 1 -35.45 -20.26 87.82
CA MET A 1 -34.67 -21.15 86.94
C MET A 1 -34.60 -20.47 85.55
N SER A 2 -33.51 -19.73 85.31
CA SER A 2 -33.26 -18.95 84.15
C SER A 2 -32.43 -19.76 83.13
N ALA A 3 -32.96 -20.04 81.96
CA ALA A 3 -32.26 -20.67 80.89
C ALA A 3 -31.50 -19.60 80.12
N SER A 4 -30.19 -19.64 80.10
CA SER A 4 -29.32 -18.81 79.29
C SER A 4 -29.35 -19.33 77.82
N ALA A 5 -29.90 -18.56 76.90
CA ALA A 5 -29.78 -18.81 75.45
C ALA A 5 -28.36 -18.37 74.98
N SER A 6 -27.56 -19.31 74.55
CA SER A 6 -26.29 -19.03 73.89
C SER A 6 -26.50 -18.42 72.55
N ALA A 7 -25.90 -17.26 72.26
CA ALA A 7 -25.86 -16.61 70.99
C ALA A 7 -25.15 -17.47 69.91
N PRO A 8 -25.62 -17.48 68.67
CA PRO A 8 -24.93 -18.18 67.59
C PRO A 8 -23.58 -17.52 67.30
N PRO A 9 -22.55 -18.28 66.84
CA PRO A 9 -21.26 -17.72 66.48
C PRO A 9 -21.39 -16.75 65.32
N PRO A 10 -20.52 -15.71 65.27
CA PRO A 10 -20.53 -14.75 64.18
C PRO A 10 -20.20 -15.48 62.84
N PRO A 11 -20.80 -15.07 61.74
CA PRO A 11 -20.51 -15.65 60.42
C PRO A 11 -19.01 -15.46 60.16
N ALA A 12 -18.35 -16.54 59.74
CA ALA A 12 -16.99 -16.53 59.28
C ALA A 12 -16.78 -15.39 58.30
N ALA A 13 -15.74 -14.61 58.50
CA ALA A 13 -15.36 -13.53 57.61
C ALA A 13 -15.27 -14.08 56.20
N ALA A 14 -16.28 -13.78 55.37
CA ALA A 14 -16.20 -13.95 53.96
C ALA A 14 -15.05 -13.06 53.48
N ASP A 15 -14.03 -13.69 52.97
CA ASP A 15 -12.84 -13.07 52.40
C ASP A 15 -13.21 -11.82 51.60
N ALA A 16 -12.73 -10.70 52.07
CA ALA A 16 -12.66 -9.44 51.35
C ALA A 16 -11.67 -9.61 50.18
N ILE A 17 -12.12 -10.27 49.15
CA ILE A 17 -11.53 -10.23 47.82
C ILE A 17 -12.51 -9.42 46.96
N ASP A 18 -12.31 -8.13 46.92
CA ASP A 18 -12.61 -7.23 45.83
C ASP A 18 -12.59 -5.77 46.33
N GLY A 19 -11.40 -5.33 46.74
CA GLY A 19 -11.05 -3.92 46.55
C GLY A 19 -10.93 -3.66 45.07
N PRO A 20 -11.26 -2.45 44.53
CA PRO A 20 -11.14 -2.15 43.12
C PRO A 20 -9.74 -2.51 42.65
N ALA A 21 -9.64 -3.46 41.70
CA ALA A 21 -8.38 -3.95 41.17
C ALA A 21 -7.51 -2.74 40.80
N THR A 22 -6.43 -2.55 41.59
CA THR A 22 -5.49 -1.47 41.30
C THR A 22 -4.97 -1.65 39.91
N PRO A 23 -5.07 -0.62 39.05
CA PRO A 23 -4.67 -0.71 37.65
C PRO A 23 -3.24 -1.28 37.55
N TRP A 24 -3.02 -2.23 36.63
CA TRP A 24 -1.74 -2.94 36.45
C TRP A 24 -0.54 -1.99 36.32
N TRP A 25 -0.73 -0.77 35.77
CA TRP A 25 0.31 0.26 35.67
C TRP A 25 0.77 0.87 37.00
N ARG A 26 0.15 0.55 38.13
CA ARG A 26 0.63 0.94 39.46
C ARG A 26 1.45 -0.12 40.14
N ARG A 27 1.36 -1.38 39.68
CA ARG A 27 2.11 -2.51 40.23
C ARG A 27 3.18 -2.94 39.25
N GLU A 28 4.43 -2.65 39.53
CA GLU A 28 5.59 -3.17 38.76
C GLU A 28 5.66 -2.73 37.26
N THR A 29 5.36 -1.50 36.93
CA THR A 29 5.41 -0.99 35.56
C THR A 29 6.73 -1.35 34.84
N ALA A 30 7.86 -1.24 35.56
CA ALA A 30 9.17 -1.59 35.02
C ALA A 30 9.28 -3.09 34.69
N ALA A 31 8.75 -3.97 35.59
CA ALA A 31 8.78 -5.42 35.34
C ALA A 31 7.91 -5.87 34.19
N GLU A 32 6.73 -5.26 34.01
CA GLU A 32 5.86 -5.56 32.86
C GLU A 32 6.44 -5.01 31.53
N LEU A 33 7.09 -3.86 31.56
CA LEU A 33 7.83 -3.33 30.38
C LEU A 33 9.03 -4.22 30.04
N ALA A 34 9.77 -4.69 31.06
CA ALA A 34 10.88 -5.62 30.84
C ALA A 34 10.39 -6.97 30.25
N LEU A 35 9.23 -7.47 30.73
CA LEU A 35 8.62 -8.68 30.20
C LEU A 35 8.19 -8.49 28.73
N ALA A 36 7.62 -7.36 28.40
CA ALA A 36 7.24 -7.02 27.01
C ALA A 36 8.47 -6.92 26.10
N ALA A 37 9.53 -6.28 26.56
CA ALA A 37 10.80 -6.24 25.85
C ALA A 37 11.40 -7.64 25.67
N ALA A 38 11.35 -8.49 26.70
CA ALA A 38 11.78 -9.88 26.61
C ALA A 38 10.96 -10.67 25.58
N ALA A 39 9.63 -10.48 25.51
CA ALA A 39 8.79 -11.07 24.46
C ALA A 39 9.23 -10.61 23.06
N GLY A 40 9.55 -9.33 22.87
CA GLY A 40 10.10 -8.78 21.63
C GLY A 40 11.45 -9.42 21.27
N VAL A 41 12.36 -9.59 22.23
CA VAL A 41 13.66 -10.27 22.01
C VAL A 41 13.47 -11.74 21.62
N VAL A 42 12.57 -12.47 22.30
CA VAL A 42 12.26 -13.86 21.95
C VAL A 42 11.66 -13.96 20.55
N ALA A 43 10.79 -13.02 20.17
CA ALA A 43 10.24 -12.96 18.80
C ALA A 43 11.34 -12.73 17.76
N LEU A 44 12.30 -11.84 18.02
CA LEU A 44 13.45 -11.63 17.13
C LEU A 44 14.36 -12.84 17.05
N ALA A 45 14.59 -13.55 18.17
CA ALA A 45 15.38 -14.77 18.17
C ALA A 45 14.70 -15.89 17.36
N ALA A 46 13.37 -16.06 17.52
CA ALA A 46 12.60 -16.99 16.70
C ALA A 46 12.62 -16.61 15.22
N LEU A 47 12.44 -15.32 14.90
CA LEU A 47 12.52 -14.80 13.54
C LEU A 47 13.89 -15.04 12.91
N ALA A 48 14.98 -14.83 13.67
CA ALA A 48 16.34 -15.07 13.21
C ALA A 48 16.54 -16.52 12.75
N VAL A 49 15.94 -17.48 13.47
CA VAL A 49 15.95 -18.90 13.09
C VAL A 49 15.07 -19.13 11.84
N VAL A 50 13.85 -18.58 11.83
CA VAL A 50 12.89 -18.76 10.74
C VAL A 50 13.43 -18.22 9.42
N LEU A 51 13.96 -17.00 9.41
CA LEU A 51 14.49 -16.34 8.22
C LEU A 51 15.97 -16.62 7.97
N ARG A 52 16.64 -17.43 8.79
CA ARG A 52 18.08 -17.72 8.67
C ARG A 52 18.91 -16.42 8.58
N LEU A 53 18.66 -15.48 9.51
CA LEU A 53 19.26 -14.13 9.46
C LEU A 53 20.79 -14.12 9.50
N TRP A 54 21.44 -15.20 9.91
CA TRP A 54 22.91 -15.37 9.82
C TRP A 54 23.44 -15.35 8.38
N ASN A 55 22.57 -15.60 7.37
CA ASN A 55 22.92 -15.49 5.94
C ASN A 55 22.68 -14.09 5.40
N SER A 56 22.11 -13.20 6.20
CA SER A 56 21.75 -11.83 5.78
C SER A 56 22.82 -10.81 6.18
N LYS A 57 22.78 -9.64 5.54
CA LYS A 57 23.52 -8.45 5.96
C LYS A 57 22.54 -7.27 5.96
N LEU A 58 22.55 -6.48 7.04
CA LEU A 58 21.61 -5.39 7.19
C LEU A 58 21.67 -4.34 6.06
N GLY A 59 22.83 -4.14 5.43
CA GLY A 59 23.00 -3.23 4.28
C GLY A 59 22.69 -3.87 2.92
N LEU A 60 22.10 -5.06 2.87
CA LEU A 60 21.66 -5.72 1.64
C LEU A 60 20.17 -6.05 1.74
N PRO A 61 19.35 -5.79 0.71
CA PRO A 61 17.90 -5.92 0.81
C PRO A 61 17.46 -7.37 1.05
N TYR A 62 16.52 -7.57 1.97
CA TYR A 62 15.88 -8.87 2.16
C TYR A 62 14.87 -9.13 1.04
N GLY A 63 14.18 -8.07 0.54
CA GLY A 63 13.35 -8.11 -0.64
C GLY A 63 13.83 -7.09 -1.68
N TYR A 64 13.97 -7.49 -2.96
CA TYR A 64 14.46 -6.59 -4.02
C TYR A 64 13.60 -6.69 -5.27
N ALA A 65 12.27 -6.65 -5.08
CA ALA A 65 11.26 -6.69 -6.14
C ALA A 65 9.92 -6.10 -5.67
N GLY A 66 9.06 -5.72 -6.61
CA GLY A 66 7.69 -5.29 -6.36
C GLY A 66 7.58 -4.13 -5.36
N ASP A 67 6.60 -4.21 -4.46
CA ASP A 67 6.34 -3.20 -3.43
C ASP A 67 7.55 -2.94 -2.52
N GLY A 68 8.44 -3.92 -2.33
CA GLY A 68 9.68 -3.75 -1.56
C GLY A 68 10.59 -2.69 -2.17
N LEU A 69 10.78 -2.69 -3.49
CA LEU A 69 11.56 -1.65 -4.19
C LEU A 69 10.93 -0.27 -4.05
N TRP A 70 9.62 -0.18 -4.19
CA TRP A 70 8.90 1.07 -3.97
C TRP A 70 9.11 1.61 -2.55
N LEU A 71 8.98 0.76 -1.53
CA LEU A 71 9.18 1.16 -0.13
C LEU A 71 10.62 1.59 0.16
N GLN A 72 11.61 0.89 -0.42
CA GLN A 72 13.01 1.29 -0.32
C GLN A 72 13.24 2.69 -0.92
N GLN A 73 12.61 2.98 -2.06
CA GLN A 73 12.67 4.32 -2.68
C GLN A 73 11.94 5.39 -1.85
N VAL A 74 10.82 5.05 -1.21
CA VAL A 74 10.12 5.96 -0.27
C VAL A 74 11.03 6.27 0.93
N VAL A 75 11.70 5.28 1.50
CA VAL A 75 12.64 5.49 2.62
C VAL A 75 13.85 6.32 2.16
N LYS A 76 14.39 6.08 0.95
CA LYS A 76 15.42 6.92 0.37
C LYS A 76 14.96 8.37 0.25
N ALA A 77 13.75 8.63 -0.23
CA ALA A 77 13.19 9.98 -0.30
C ALA A 77 13.06 10.64 1.08
N ILE A 78 12.73 9.89 2.14
CA ILE A 78 12.70 10.41 3.51
C ILE A 78 14.09 10.82 3.99
N VAL A 79 15.12 10.08 3.62
CA VAL A 79 16.52 10.38 3.94
C VAL A 79 17.00 11.60 3.17
N ASP A 80 16.87 11.58 1.84
CA ASP A 80 17.49 12.57 0.94
C ASP A 80 16.72 13.89 0.90
N HIS A 81 15.38 13.84 0.94
CA HIS A 81 14.50 15.02 0.78
C HIS A 81 13.72 15.39 2.05
N GLY A 82 13.95 14.69 3.15
CA GLY A 82 13.29 14.96 4.44
C GLY A 82 11.94 14.29 4.61
N TRP A 83 11.14 14.14 3.56
CA TRP A 83 9.84 13.46 3.56
C TRP A 83 9.51 12.87 2.18
N PHE A 84 8.60 11.90 2.12
CA PHE A 84 8.31 11.11 0.92
C PHE A 84 7.27 11.74 -0.04
N LEU A 85 6.57 12.81 0.34
CA LEU A 85 5.48 13.38 -0.47
C LEU A 85 5.94 13.99 -1.77
N THR A 86 7.17 14.46 -1.84
CA THR A 86 7.79 15.01 -3.04
C THR A 86 9.18 14.41 -3.24
N ASN A 87 9.52 14.06 -4.48
CA ASN A 87 10.81 13.51 -4.82
C ASN A 87 11.25 13.99 -6.20
N SER A 88 12.39 14.69 -6.29
CA SER A 88 12.93 15.22 -7.55
C SER A 88 13.72 14.19 -8.35
N ASP A 89 14.15 13.08 -7.75
CA ASP A 89 15.03 12.09 -8.37
C ASP A 89 14.26 11.11 -9.27
N VAL A 90 12.96 11.04 -9.06
CA VAL A 90 12.03 10.20 -9.85
C VAL A 90 10.92 11.05 -10.44
N GLY A 91 10.26 10.57 -11.49
CA GLY A 91 9.20 11.30 -12.16
C GLY A 91 9.69 12.46 -13.04
N ALA A 92 10.97 12.42 -13.47
CA ALA A 92 11.51 13.43 -14.38
C ALA A 92 10.68 13.52 -15.69
N PRO A 93 10.48 14.74 -16.24
CA PRO A 93 11.15 16.00 -15.92
C PRO A 93 10.52 16.82 -14.78
N PHE A 94 9.36 16.41 -14.26
CA PHE A 94 8.56 17.23 -13.32
C PHE A 94 8.82 16.91 -11.85
N GLY A 95 9.29 15.71 -11.56
CA GLY A 95 9.39 15.15 -10.21
C GLY A 95 8.14 14.36 -9.83
N GLN A 96 8.20 13.67 -8.70
CA GLN A 96 7.11 12.89 -8.13
C GLN A 96 6.36 13.70 -7.07
N GLU A 97 5.03 13.63 -7.09
CA GLU A 97 4.12 14.15 -6.08
C GLU A 97 3.19 13.03 -5.61
N MET A 98 3.38 12.52 -4.39
CA MET A 98 2.67 11.37 -3.83
C MET A 98 1.34 11.71 -3.16
N HIS A 99 0.89 12.96 -3.24
CA HIS A 99 -0.32 13.43 -2.55
C HIS A 99 -1.60 12.68 -2.95
N ASP A 100 -1.69 12.19 -4.19
CA ASP A 100 -2.82 11.40 -4.65
C ASP A 100 -2.80 9.94 -4.16
N PHE A 101 -1.65 9.44 -3.69
CA PHE A 101 -1.50 8.05 -3.27
C PHE A 101 -1.79 7.90 -1.76
N SER A 102 -3.08 7.89 -1.42
CA SER A 102 -3.55 7.88 -0.03
C SER A 102 -3.10 6.67 0.79
N GLY A 103 -2.74 5.55 0.14
CA GLY A 103 -2.25 4.35 0.81
C GLY A 103 -1.02 4.60 1.68
N ALA A 104 -0.07 5.42 1.20
CA ALA A 104 1.13 5.76 1.97
C ALA A 104 0.87 6.78 3.09
N LEU A 105 -0.17 7.60 2.97
CA LEU A 105 -0.46 8.66 3.95
C LEU A 105 -1.05 8.14 5.27
N GLY A 106 -1.62 6.93 5.27
CA GLY A 106 -2.06 6.26 6.49
C GLY A 106 -0.91 5.77 7.37
N ASP A 107 0.30 5.61 6.80
CA ASP A 107 1.47 4.99 7.44
C ASP A 107 2.42 6.00 8.10
N ASN A 108 1.97 7.24 8.33
CA ASN A 108 2.83 8.34 8.78
C ASN A 108 3.63 8.03 10.06
N LEU A 109 3.06 7.30 11.03
CA LEU A 109 3.78 6.97 12.25
C LEU A 109 4.92 5.98 11.99
N HIS A 110 4.75 5.04 11.07
CA HIS A 110 5.82 4.15 10.61
C HIS A 110 6.95 4.96 9.96
N PHE A 111 6.62 5.88 9.05
CA PHE A 111 7.61 6.74 8.39
C PHE A 111 8.31 7.70 9.37
N LEU A 112 7.61 8.18 10.40
CA LEU A 112 8.22 8.98 11.47
C LEU A 112 9.23 8.17 12.29
N LEU A 113 8.94 6.90 12.59
CA LEU A 113 9.89 6.00 13.25
C LEU A 113 11.11 5.76 12.37
N ILE A 114 10.93 5.49 11.08
CA ILE A 114 12.05 5.35 10.13
C ILE A 114 12.85 6.65 10.04
N LYS A 115 12.17 7.81 10.00
CA LYS A 115 12.85 9.12 10.04
C LYS A 115 13.67 9.33 11.32
N ALA A 116 13.15 8.91 12.47
CA ALA A 116 13.92 8.94 13.70
C ALA A 116 15.14 8.00 13.64
N MET A 117 14.99 6.80 13.06
CA MET A 117 16.10 5.88 12.84
C MET A 117 17.14 6.43 11.86
N SER A 118 16.76 7.31 10.93
CA SER A 118 17.68 7.92 9.97
C SER A 118 18.73 8.84 10.62
N VAL A 119 18.54 9.23 11.88
CA VAL A 119 19.58 9.92 12.67
C VAL A 119 20.81 9.02 12.92
N VAL A 120 20.59 7.69 13.00
CA VAL A 120 21.66 6.71 13.23
C VAL A 120 22.28 6.20 11.94
N SER A 121 21.49 6.05 10.87
CA SER A 121 21.97 5.56 9.58
C SER A 121 21.28 6.30 8.44
N GLN A 122 22.03 6.73 7.43
CA GLN A 122 21.51 7.34 6.21
C GLN A 122 21.34 6.31 5.06
N ASP A 123 21.63 5.05 5.29
CA ASP A 123 21.47 3.97 4.31
C ASP A 123 20.01 3.50 4.29
N PRO A 124 19.26 3.72 3.20
CA PRO A 124 17.84 3.37 3.13
C PRO A 124 17.59 1.87 3.27
N ILE A 125 18.50 1.02 2.78
CA ILE A 125 18.36 -0.44 2.90
C ILE A 125 18.51 -0.89 4.35
N LYS A 126 19.51 -0.35 5.07
CA LYS A 126 19.66 -0.63 6.51
C LYS A 126 18.43 -0.19 7.30
N LEU A 127 17.85 0.95 6.94
CA LEU A 127 16.66 1.46 7.61
C LEU A 127 15.44 0.56 7.36
N VAL A 128 15.21 0.12 6.12
CA VAL A 128 14.12 -0.81 5.78
C VAL A 128 14.27 -2.13 6.53
N ASN A 129 15.45 -2.76 6.46
CA ASN A 129 15.72 -4.02 7.14
C ASN A 129 15.61 -3.89 8.65
N ALA A 130 16.18 -2.84 9.24
CA ALA A 130 16.10 -2.59 10.67
C ALA A 130 14.66 -2.34 11.13
N TYR A 131 13.87 -1.59 10.34
CA TYR A 131 12.47 -1.36 10.62
C TYR A 131 11.63 -2.64 10.48
N PHE A 132 11.91 -3.48 9.48
CA PHE A 132 11.30 -4.80 9.34
C PHE A 132 11.48 -5.65 10.60
N LEU A 133 12.70 -5.74 11.11
CA LEU A 133 12.98 -6.45 12.36
C LEU A 133 12.30 -5.79 13.57
N LEU A 134 12.33 -4.46 13.65
CA LEU A 134 11.67 -3.70 14.72
C LEU A 134 10.15 -3.95 14.74
N GLY A 135 9.51 -4.15 13.60
CA GLY A 135 8.09 -4.49 13.49
C GLY A 135 7.73 -5.74 14.30
N PHE A 136 8.53 -6.81 14.21
CA PHE A 136 8.33 -8.04 14.98
C PHE A 136 8.50 -7.82 16.48
N PHE A 137 9.53 -7.07 16.86
CA PHE A 137 9.75 -6.71 18.27
C PHE A 137 8.55 -5.95 18.83
N LEU A 138 8.08 -4.92 18.13
CA LEU A 138 6.97 -4.09 18.57
C LEU A 138 5.65 -4.87 18.62
N CYS A 139 5.38 -5.74 17.63
CA CYS A 139 4.18 -6.60 17.63
C CYS A 139 4.15 -7.51 18.86
N ALA A 140 5.27 -8.18 19.20
CA ALA A 140 5.34 -9.03 20.38
C ALA A 140 5.26 -8.22 21.69
N ALA A 141 5.96 -7.09 21.77
CA ALA A 141 5.98 -6.26 22.98
C ALA A 141 4.58 -5.69 23.30
N THR A 142 3.89 -5.11 22.29
CA THR A 142 2.56 -4.54 22.50
C THR A 142 1.51 -5.63 22.79
N ALA A 143 1.59 -6.78 22.11
CA ALA A 143 0.72 -7.91 22.38
C ALA A 143 0.92 -8.42 23.82
N CYS A 144 2.16 -8.58 24.29
CA CYS A 144 2.47 -8.98 25.65
C CYS A 144 1.88 -8.00 26.68
N LEU A 145 2.07 -6.68 26.49
CA LEU A 145 1.50 -5.64 27.37
C LEU A 145 -0.01 -5.74 27.46
N VAL A 146 -0.69 -5.89 26.32
CA VAL A 146 -2.15 -5.97 26.30
C VAL A 146 -2.64 -7.28 26.94
N LEU A 147 -2.04 -8.43 26.60
CA LEU A 147 -2.39 -9.71 27.22
C LEU A 147 -2.20 -9.69 28.75
N ARG A 148 -1.12 -9.05 29.24
CA ARG A 148 -0.89 -8.85 30.66
C ARG A 148 -1.95 -7.93 31.29
N SER A 149 -2.36 -6.88 30.60
CA SER A 149 -3.42 -6.00 31.08
C SER A 149 -4.79 -6.69 31.16
N LEU A 150 -4.99 -7.76 30.38
CA LEU A 150 -6.17 -8.63 30.40
C LEU A 150 -6.06 -9.78 31.40
N GLY A 151 -4.99 -9.82 32.22
CA GLY A 151 -4.83 -10.78 33.30
C GLY A 151 -4.25 -12.15 32.89
N VAL A 152 -3.70 -12.29 31.68
CA VAL A 152 -3.00 -13.51 31.24
C VAL A 152 -1.71 -13.69 32.01
N SER A 153 -1.37 -14.93 32.42
CA SER A 153 -0.12 -15.24 33.12
C SER A 153 1.12 -14.86 32.29
N ARG A 154 2.25 -14.53 32.95
CA ARG A 154 3.47 -14.03 32.29
C ARG A 154 3.97 -14.97 31.18
N GLY A 155 4.07 -16.26 31.43
CA GLY A 155 4.55 -17.22 30.45
C GLY A 155 3.61 -17.38 29.23
N ALA A 156 2.30 -17.50 29.47
CA ALA A 156 1.31 -17.60 28.42
C ALA A 156 1.24 -16.32 27.58
N ALA A 157 1.39 -15.14 28.21
CA ALA A 157 1.42 -13.86 27.52
C ALA A 157 2.63 -13.75 26.57
N VAL A 158 3.83 -14.17 26.99
CA VAL A 158 5.02 -14.19 26.15
C VAL A 158 4.82 -15.12 24.95
N VAL A 159 4.37 -16.37 25.17
CA VAL A 159 4.17 -17.34 24.08
C VAL A 159 3.13 -16.83 23.07
N ALA A 160 1.97 -16.39 23.56
CA ALA A 160 0.93 -15.85 22.68
C ALA A 160 1.38 -14.59 21.93
N ALA A 161 2.17 -13.71 22.56
CA ALA A 161 2.72 -12.50 21.94
C ALA A 161 3.75 -12.82 20.85
N VAL A 162 4.63 -13.81 21.06
CA VAL A 162 5.58 -14.25 20.04
C VAL A 162 4.85 -14.89 18.86
N LEU A 163 3.88 -15.77 19.11
CA LEU A 163 3.06 -16.36 18.03
C LEU A 163 2.26 -15.30 17.29
N PHE A 164 1.73 -14.29 17.98
CA PHE A 164 1.07 -13.15 17.32
C PHE A 164 2.01 -12.39 16.40
N SER A 165 3.24 -12.10 16.86
CA SER A 165 4.24 -11.40 16.07
C SER A 165 4.65 -12.18 14.81
N LEU A 166 4.65 -13.51 14.87
CA LEU A 166 5.07 -14.41 13.78
C LEU A 166 3.90 -14.96 12.95
N LEU A 167 2.70 -14.37 13.04
CA LEU A 167 1.60 -14.77 12.16
C LEU A 167 2.02 -14.72 10.67
N PRO A 168 1.47 -15.60 9.82
CA PRO A 168 1.76 -15.61 8.38
C PRO A 168 1.56 -14.26 7.71
N ALA A 169 0.63 -13.44 8.19
CA ALA A 169 0.41 -12.06 7.73
C ALA A 169 1.66 -11.17 7.84
N HIS A 170 2.53 -11.40 8.82
CA HIS A 170 3.76 -10.65 9.02
C HIS A 170 4.95 -11.26 8.27
N VAL A 171 5.26 -12.51 8.61
CA VAL A 171 6.45 -13.18 8.05
C VAL A 171 6.31 -13.40 6.56
N GLY A 172 5.15 -13.87 6.10
CA GLY A 172 4.88 -14.17 4.70
C GLY A 172 4.72 -12.92 3.81
N GLY A 173 4.46 -11.76 4.41
CA GLY A 173 4.39 -10.48 3.69
C GLY A 173 5.76 -9.92 3.30
N GLY A 174 6.81 -10.26 4.05
CA GLY A 174 8.17 -9.77 3.83
C GLY A 174 8.24 -8.24 3.78
N GLU A 175 9.31 -7.71 3.17
CA GLU A 175 9.49 -6.26 3.01
C GLU A 175 8.49 -5.60 2.05
N GLY A 176 7.88 -6.36 1.13
CA GLY A 176 6.83 -5.84 0.26
C GLY A 176 5.57 -5.40 1.01
N ARG A 177 5.42 -5.82 2.28
CA ARG A 177 4.31 -5.41 3.16
C ARG A 177 4.78 -4.81 4.47
N LEU A 178 5.90 -4.10 4.44
CA LEU A 178 6.61 -3.57 5.60
C LEU A 178 5.68 -2.89 6.61
N MET A 179 4.83 -1.96 6.17
CA MET A 179 3.93 -1.21 7.05
C MET A 179 2.71 -2.05 7.46
N LEU A 180 2.16 -2.84 6.56
CA LEU A 180 1.03 -3.73 6.84
C LEU A 180 1.44 -4.91 7.75
N GLY A 181 2.67 -5.40 7.61
CA GLY A 181 3.24 -6.42 8.50
C GLY A 181 3.47 -5.90 9.90
N ALA A 182 3.89 -4.66 10.06
CA ALA A 182 4.15 -4.03 11.36
C ALA A 182 2.84 -3.61 12.08
N TYR A 183 1.92 -4.56 12.28
CA TYR A 183 0.60 -4.35 12.90
C TYR A 183 0.62 -4.24 14.44
N TRP A 184 1.67 -3.69 15.01
CA TRP A 184 1.86 -3.56 16.46
C TRP A 184 0.80 -2.73 17.19
N ALA A 185 -0.05 -1.97 16.49
CA ALA A 185 -1.17 -1.26 17.08
C ALA A 185 -2.45 -2.12 17.22
N ILE A 186 -2.53 -3.28 16.57
CA ILE A 186 -3.70 -4.17 16.61
C ILE A 186 -4.07 -4.64 18.02
N PRO A 187 -3.12 -4.98 18.92
CA PRO A 187 -3.46 -5.33 20.31
C PRO A 187 -4.22 -4.20 21.02
N PHE A 188 -3.88 -2.94 20.76
CA PHE A 188 -4.61 -1.79 21.34
C PHE A 188 -6.02 -1.67 20.75
N SER A 189 -6.18 -1.90 19.45
CA SER A 189 -7.50 -1.94 18.80
C SER A 189 -8.38 -3.03 19.41
N ALA A 190 -7.84 -4.24 19.58
CA ALA A 190 -8.53 -5.35 20.22
C ALA A 190 -8.94 -4.99 21.66
N LEU A 191 -8.05 -4.38 22.44
CA LEU A 191 -8.32 -3.96 23.82
C LEU A 191 -9.48 -2.96 23.91
N LEU A 192 -9.48 -1.93 23.04
CA LEU A 192 -10.55 -0.93 23.01
C LEU A 192 -11.90 -1.58 22.66
N VAL A 193 -11.94 -2.41 21.62
CA VAL A 193 -13.17 -3.08 21.18
C VAL A 193 -13.69 -4.06 22.26
N MET A 194 -12.81 -4.86 22.86
CA MET A 194 -13.17 -5.80 23.93
C MET A 194 -13.71 -5.09 25.16
N ARG A 195 -13.13 -3.95 25.55
CA ARG A 195 -13.64 -3.15 26.68
C ARG A 195 -15.05 -2.61 26.40
N VAL A 196 -15.34 -2.16 25.17
CA VAL A 196 -16.70 -1.75 24.82
C VAL A 196 -17.65 -2.93 24.93
N PHE A 197 -17.32 -4.11 24.40
CA PHE A 197 -18.15 -5.32 24.53
C PHE A 197 -18.30 -5.78 26.00
N ALA A 198 -17.30 -5.54 26.84
CA ALA A 198 -17.38 -5.82 28.28
C ALA A 198 -18.31 -4.84 29.05
N GLY A 199 -18.65 -3.70 28.47
CA GLY A 199 -19.33 -2.59 29.15
C GLY A 199 -18.38 -1.76 30.02
N GLU A 200 -17.07 -1.85 29.79
CA GLU A 200 -16.11 -1.06 30.53
C GLU A 200 -15.98 0.37 29.98
N PRO A 201 -15.93 1.40 30.86
CA PRO A 201 -15.77 2.77 30.38
C PRO A 201 -14.35 2.96 29.79
N LEU A 202 -14.28 3.51 28.56
CA LEU A 202 -13.01 3.89 27.93
C LEU A 202 -12.46 5.20 28.51
N PHE A 203 -13.35 6.09 28.92
CA PHE A 203 -13.02 7.40 29.49
C PHE A 203 -13.53 7.50 30.93
N SER A 204 -12.72 8.06 31.81
CA SER A 204 -13.11 8.26 33.22
C SER A 204 -12.61 9.61 33.72
N ARG A 205 -13.35 10.17 34.68
CA ARG A 205 -12.96 11.41 35.36
C ARG A 205 -12.08 11.09 36.55
N THR A 206 -11.14 11.95 36.87
CA THR A 206 -10.40 11.91 38.12
C THR A 206 -11.33 12.34 39.26
N GLY A 207 -11.25 11.63 40.40
CA GLY A 207 -12.02 11.99 41.62
C GLY A 207 -11.48 13.21 42.37
N ALA A 208 -10.53 13.97 41.79
CA ALA A 208 -9.91 15.12 42.46
C ALA A 208 -10.93 16.27 42.61
N THR A 209 -11.30 16.56 43.84
CA THR A 209 -12.09 17.74 44.20
C THR A 209 -11.21 19.00 44.04
N GLY A 210 -11.69 19.98 43.30
CA GLY A 210 -10.95 21.23 43.04
C GLY A 210 -10.25 21.32 41.66
N ALA A 211 -10.13 20.23 40.90
CA ALA A 211 -9.55 20.26 39.55
C ALA A 211 -10.46 20.99 38.55
N GLY A 212 -9.89 21.76 37.64
CA GLY A 212 -10.62 22.41 36.56
C GLY A 212 -11.36 21.41 35.65
N ARG A 213 -12.36 21.89 34.90
CA ARG A 213 -13.28 21.04 34.11
C ARG A 213 -12.53 20.12 33.14
N LEU A 214 -11.42 20.57 32.53
CA LEU A 214 -10.58 19.80 31.60
C LEU A 214 -9.64 18.83 32.34
N THR A 215 -9.05 19.24 33.45
CA THR A 215 -8.11 18.40 34.23
C THR A 215 -8.80 17.20 34.90
N ARG A 216 -10.10 17.26 35.12
CA ARG A 216 -10.89 16.08 35.60
C ARG A 216 -10.88 14.92 34.61
N TRP A 217 -10.69 15.16 33.30
CA TRP A 217 -10.58 14.11 32.27
C TRP A 217 -9.15 13.55 32.11
N ALA A 218 -8.16 14.10 32.78
CA ALA A 218 -6.76 13.63 32.74
C ALA A 218 -6.52 12.36 33.59
N SER A 219 -7.49 11.44 33.64
CA SER A 219 -7.30 10.14 34.26
C SER A 219 -6.36 9.28 33.39
N TRP A 220 -5.58 8.38 34.01
CA TRP A 220 -4.70 7.46 33.28
C TRP A 220 -5.47 6.60 32.26
N ARG A 221 -6.74 6.26 32.54
CA ARG A 221 -7.61 5.54 31.62
C ARG A 221 -7.90 6.37 30.37
N THR A 222 -8.27 7.63 30.54
CA THR A 222 -8.56 8.57 29.43
C THR A 222 -7.28 8.83 28.63
N LEU A 223 -6.15 9.14 29.28
CA LEU A 223 -4.88 9.38 28.61
C LEU A 223 -4.41 8.13 27.85
N GLY A 224 -4.54 6.94 28.43
CA GLY A 224 -4.22 5.68 27.76
C GLY A 224 -5.11 5.42 26.54
N THR A 225 -6.43 5.71 26.63
CA THR A 225 -7.33 5.61 25.49
C THR A 225 -6.97 6.59 24.37
N LEU A 226 -6.65 7.85 24.71
CA LEU A 226 -6.21 8.85 23.73
C LEU A 226 -4.91 8.44 23.04
N ALA A 227 -3.93 7.94 23.82
CA ALA A 227 -2.68 7.43 23.27
C ALA A 227 -2.91 6.26 22.32
N MET A 228 -3.76 5.28 22.70
CA MET A 228 -4.11 4.17 21.81
C MET A 228 -4.80 4.65 20.54
N CYS A 229 -5.76 5.60 20.61
CA CYS A 229 -6.40 6.17 19.42
C CYS A 229 -5.38 6.85 18.50
N PHE A 230 -4.42 7.59 19.06
CA PHE A 230 -3.35 8.23 18.29
C PHE A 230 -2.45 7.21 17.57
N LEU A 231 -1.99 6.18 18.30
CA LEU A 231 -1.14 5.13 17.75
C LEU A 231 -1.87 4.36 16.63
N ILE A 232 -3.13 3.98 16.84
CA ILE A 232 -3.93 3.25 15.86
C ILE A 232 -4.14 4.10 14.59
N ALA A 233 -4.46 5.39 14.74
CA ALA A 233 -4.74 6.27 13.62
C ALA A 233 -3.50 6.50 12.71
N GLY A 234 -2.28 6.42 13.26
CA GLY A 234 -1.04 6.66 12.51
C GLY A 234 -0.37 5.41 11.96
N THR A 235 -0.90 4.21 12.21
CA THR A 235 -0.27 2.93 11.84
C THR A 235 -0.97 2.20 10.69
N GLY A 236 -1.56 2.92 9.76
CA GLY A 236 -2.08 2.36 8.53
C GLY A 236 -3.56 2.57 8.31
N LEU A 237 -3.89 2.84 7.06
CA LEU A 237 -5.26 3.06 6.60
C LEU A 237 -6.22 1.93 7.04
N TYR A 238 -5.82 0.67 6.76
CA TYR A 238 -6.69 -0.48 7.03
C TYR A 238 -6.96 -0.65 8.52
N TYR A 239 -5.93 -0.59 9.36
CA TYR A 239 -6.07 -0.86 10.80
C TYR A 239 -6.82 0.26 11.52
N ALA A 240 -6.63 1.51 11.11
CA ALA A 240 -7.41 2.63 11.61
C ALA A 240 -8.89 2.48 11.27
N LEU A 241 -9.23 2.24 9.98
CA LEU A 241 -10.62 2.09 9.54
C LEU A 241 -11.28 0.83 10.11
N PHE A 242 -10.59 -0.31 10.17
CA PHE A 242 -11.12 -1.50 10.85
C PHE A 242 -11.44 -1.21 12.32
N THR A 243 -10.58 -0.47 13.01
CA THR A 243 -10.83 -0.10 14.41
C THR A 243 -12.07 0.78 14.54
N VAL A 244 -12.25 1.76 13.65
CA VAL A 244 -13.45 2.62 13.62
C VAL A 244 -14.70 1.78 13.40
N ILE A 245 -14.69 0.88 12.41
CA ILE A 245 -15.82 -0.01 12.09
C ILE A 245 -16.12 -0.94 13.29
N MET A 246 -15.11 -1.56 13.87
CA MET A 246 -15.25 -2.46 15.00
C MET A 246 -15.80 -1.75 16.25
N LEU A 247 -15.33 -0.53 16.56
CA LEU A 247 -15.83 0.28 17.66
C LEU A 247 -17.26 0.73 17.43
N ALA A 248 -17.62 1.10 16.19
CA ALA A 248 -18.99 1.45 15.84
C ALA A 248 -19.95 0.25 16.03
N LEU A 249 -19.58 -0.92 15.49
CA LEU A 249 -20.37 -2.14 15.62
C LEU A 249 -20.49 -2.60 17.09
N ALA A 250 -19.40 -2.51 17.86
CA ALA A 250 -19.42 -2.82 19.29
C ALA A 250 -20.31 -1.85 20.07
N ALA A 251 -20.25 -0.54 19.78
CA ALA A 251 -21.09 0.46 20.42
C ALA A 251 -22.58 0.22 20.13
N ILE A 252 -22.94 -0.08 18.86
CA ILE A 252 -24.30 -0.43 18.45
C ILE A 252 -24.77 -1.70 19.18
N ALA A 253 -23.96 -2.76 19.17
CA ALA A 253 -24.29 -4.02 19.82
C ALA A 253 -24.55 -3.84 21.33
N VAL A 254 -23.69 -3.09 22.03
CA VAL A 254 -23.83 -2.85 23.49
C VAL A 254 -25.03 -1.94 23.77
N ALA A 255 -25.30 -0.93 22.96
CA ALA A 255 -26.47 -0.09 23.10
C ALA A 255 -27.77 -0.88 22.96
N LEU A 256 -27.84 -1.82 22.01
CA LEU A 256 -29.06 -2.62 21.76
C LEU A 256 -29.22 -3.78 22.77
N THR A 257 -28.16 -4.49 23.10
CA THR A 257 -28.23 -5.72 23.89
C THR A 257 -28.15 -5.47 25.39
N ARG A 258 -27.25 -4.60 25.84
CA ARG A 258 -27.03 -4.29 27.26
C ARG A 258 -27.70 -3.00 27.71
N ARG A 259 -28.17 -2.18 26.75
CA ARG A 259 -28.74 -0.81 26.99
C ARG A 259 -27.74 0.10 27.76
N ASP A 260 -26.45 -0.20 27.73
CA ASP A 260 -25.40 0.60 28.36
C ASP A 260 -24.99 1.75 27.42
N ARG A 261 -25.66 2.88 27.61
CA ARG A 261 -25.42 4.10 26.82
C ARG A 261 -24.02 4.69 27.06
N ALA A 262 -23.47 4.50 28.26
CA ALA A 262 -22.17 5.09 28.60
C ALA A 262 -21.03 4.36 27.90
N ALA A 263 -21.03 3.01 27.91
CA ALA A 263 -20.05 2.21 27.17
C ALA A 263 -20.20 2.41 25.67
N ALA A 264 -21.43 2.46 25.14
CA ALA A 264 -21.68 2.71 23.72
C ALA A 264 -21.19 4.10 23.29
N ALA A 265 -21.49 5.16 24.06
CA ALA A 265 -20.97 6.50 23.78
C ALA A 265 -19.43 6.59 23.88
N GLY A 266 -18.82 5.87 24.83
CA GLY A 266 -17.38 5.77 24.94
C GLY A 266 -16.73 5.12 23.72
N GLY A 267 -17.30 4.03 23.20
CA GLY A 267 -16.88 3.36 21.98
C GLY A 267 -17.02 4.25 20.75
N ALA A 268 -18.18 4.90 20.58
CA ALA A 268 -18.43 5.84 19.49
C ALA A 268 -17.45 7.02 19.51
N LEU A 269 -17.19 7.60 20.69
CA LEU A 269 -16.23 8.69 20.86
C LEU A 269 -14.80 8.25 20.51
N ALA A 270 -14.36 7.06 20.94
CA ALA A 270 -13.06 6.53 20.60
C ALA A 270 -12.93 6.31 19.08
N GLY A 271 -13.95 5.75 18.42
CA GLY A 271 -14.00 5.61 16.97
C GLY A 271 -13.91 6.95 16.24
N LEU A 272 -14.65 7.97 16.69
CA LEU A 272 -14.59 9.33 16.15
C LEU A 272 -13.22 9.98 16.35
N LEU A 273 -12.56 9.74 17.47
CA LEU A 273 -11.20 10.24 17.73
C LEU A 273 -10.20 9.60 16.79
N VAL A 274 -10.23 8.26 16.61
CA VAL A 274 -9.38 7.57 15.62
C VAL A 274 -9.60 8.15 14.24
N LEU A 275 -10.86 8.30 13.82
CA LEU A 275 -11.20 8.86 12.51
C LEU A 275 -10.72 10.30 12.36
N ALA A 276 -10.93 11.16 13.37
CA ALA A 276 -10.49 12.56 13.32
C ALA A 276 -8.97 12.68 13.22
N ILE A 277 -8.20 11.92 14.01
CA ILE A 277 -6.75 11.91 13.93
C ILE A 277 -6.30 11.36 12.57
N PHE A 278 -6.93 10.31 12.07
CA PHE A 278 -6.65 9.75 10.76
C PHE A 278 -6.90 10.76 9.62
N VAL A 279 -7.98 11.54 9.67
CA VAL A 279 -8.25 12.63 8.71
C VAL A 279 -7.17 13.70 8.76
N VAL A 280 -6.61 14.01 9.94
CA VAL A 280 -5.47 14.91 10.06
C VAL A 280 -4.23 14.34 9.33
N HIS A 281 -3.97 13.04 9.43
CA HIS A 281 -2.90 12.39 8.66
C HIS A 281 -3.12 12.46 7.14
N LEU A 282 -4.37 12.40 6.68
CA LEU A 282 -4.74 12.53 5.27
C LEU A 282 -4.80 13.98 4.77
N SER A 283 -4.69 14.98 5.64
CA SER A 283 -4.90 16.38 5.28
C SER A 283 -4.05 16.89 4.10
N PRO A 284 -2.77 16.46 3.89
CA PRO A 284 -2.01 16.87 2.70
C PRO A 284 -2.66 16.40 1.39
N SER A 285 -3.18 15.16 1.38
CA SER A 285 -3.89 14.58 0.23
C SER A 285 -5.22 15.28 -0.03
N LEU A 286 -6.01 15.52 1.02
CA LEU A 286 -7.29 16.19 0.91
C LEU A 286 -7.14 17.62 0.39
N LEU A 287 -6.15 18.37 0.88
CA LEU A 287 -5.83 19.71 0.40
C LEU A 287 -5.36 19.70 -1.06
N TYR A 288 -4.53 18.73 -1.43
CA TYR A 288 -4.07 18.57 -2.81
C TYR A 288 -5.24 18.26 -3.75
N THR A 289 -6.08 17.30 -3.39
CA THR A 289 -7.29 16.95 -4.16
C THR A 289 -8.26 18.12 -4.28
N HIS A 290 -8.44 18.91 -3.21
CA HIS A 290 -9.28 20.11 -3.26
C HIS A 290 -8.77 21.15 -4.27
N ARG A 291 -7.43 21.31 -4.38
CA ARG A 291 -6.80 22.29 -5.28
C ARG A 291 -6.67 21.81 -6.72
N HIS A 292 -6.44 20.51 -6.95
CA HIS A 292 -6.09 19.95 -8.25
C HIS A 292 -7.19 19.04 -8.83
N GLY A 293 -8.30 18.86 -8.12
CA GLY A 293 -9.36 17.90 -8.46
C GLY A 293 -8.98 16.46 -8.11
N ALA A 294 -9.99 15.59 -8.05
CA ALA A 294 -9.79 14.15 -7.86
C ALA A 294 -9.01 13.54 -9.02
N ASN A 295 -8.17 12.54 -8.72
CA ASN A 295 -7.45 11.77 -9.74
C ASN A 295 -8.24 10.50 -10.10
N PRO A 296 -8.93 10.46 -11.25
CA PRO A 296 -9.81 9.35 -11.59
C PRO A 296 -9.07 8.04 -11.90
N GLN A 297 -7.75 8.08 -12.16
CA GLN A 297 -6.97 6.88 -12.49
C GLN A 297 -6.42 6.13 -11.26
N LEU A 298 -6.52 6.70 -10.06
CA LEU A 298 -5.94 6.08 -8.86
C LEU A 298 -7.00 5.39 -8.06
N SER A 299 -8.13 5.47 -7.95
CA SER A 299 -9.07 4.83 -7.02
C SER A 299 -10.21 4.09 -7.70
N GLN A 300 -10.00 3.67 -8.94
CA GLN A 300 -11.02 2.86 -9.64
C GLN A 300 -10.89 1.41 -9.21
N ARG A 301 -11.57 1.07 -8.11
CA ARG A 301 -11.63 -0.29 -7.59
C ARG A 301 -13.02 -0.86 -7.87
N PRO A 302 -13.15 -2.00 -8.57
CA PRO A 302 -14.44 -2.66 -8.71
C PRO A 302 -14.89 -3.22 -7.35
N VAL A 303 -16.19 -3.19 -7.08
CA VAL A 303 -16.78 -3.74 -5.85
C VAL A 303 -16.42 -5.23 -5.67
N SER A 304 -16.25 -5.97 -6.78
CA SER A 304 -15.81 -7.37 -6.78
C SER A 304 -14.48 -7.61 -6.07
N ASP A 305 -13.57 -6.63 -6.04
CA ASP A 305 -12.30 -6.72 -5.32
C ASP A 305 -12.50 -6.94 -3.82
N SER A 306 -13.58 -6.43 -3.25
CA SER A 306 -13.93 -6.63 -1.84
C SER A 306 -14.20 -8.10 -1.50
N ASN A 307 -14.68 -8.91 -2.46
CA ASN A 307 -14.79 -10.36 -2.29
C ASN A 307 -13.47 -11.08 -2.61
N LEU A 308 -12.75 -10.61 -3.62
CA LEU A 308 -11.47 -11.20 -4.05
C LEU A 308 -10.41 -11.16 -2.94
N TYR A 309 -10.35 -10.06 -2.19
CA TYR A 309 -9.39 -9.83 -1.11
C TYR A 309 -10.00 -9.98 0.30
N ALA A 310 -11.22 -10.52 0.41
CA ALA A 310 -11.80 -10.94 1.69
C ALA A 310 -11.15 -12.24 2.16
N THR A 311 -11.33 -12.56 3.45
CA THR A 311 -10.98 -13.86 3.99
C THR A 311 -12.23 -14.75 4.08
N ASN A 312 -12.04 -16.04 4.39
CA ASN A 312 -13.11 -16.95 4.75
C ASN A 312 -12.64 -17.87 5.90
N PHE A 313 -13.58 -18.64 6.45
CA PHE A 313 -13.27 -19.52 7.58
C PHE A 313 -12.13 -20.49 7.29
N ALA A 314 -12.13 -21.12 6.11
CA ALA A 314 -11.11 -22.09 5.74
C ALA A 314 -9.71 -21.43 5.67
N GLN A 315 -9.60 -20.21 5.14
CA GLN A 315 -8.33 -19.49 5.08
C GLN A 315 -7.73 -19.18 6.45
N LEU A 316 -8.56 -19.04 7.48
CA LEU A 316 -8.10 -18.79 8.85
C LEU A 316 -7.53 -20.06 9.50
N VAL A 317 -8.06 -21.24 9.16
CA VAL A 317 -7.74 -22.49 9.85
C VAL A 317 -6.87 -23.47 9.03
N VAL A 318 -6.81 -23.30 7.70
CA VAL A 318 -5.97 -24.13 6.84
C VAL A 318 -4.49 -23.76 7.04
N PRO A 319 -3.58 -24.76 7.11
CA PRO A 319 -2.15 -24.52 7.23
C PRO A 319 -1.58 -23.66 6.09
N VAL A 320 -0.41 -23.07 6.31
CA VAL A 320 0.31 -22.30 5.27
C VAL A 320 0.90 -23.24 4.22
N VAL A 321 0.95 -22.76 2.98
CA VAL A 321 1.56 -23.51 1.86
C VAL A 321 3.07 -23.62 2.05
N GLY A 322 3.60 -24.81 1.78
CA GLY A 322 5.01 -25.14 2.06
C GLY A 322 5.22 -25.53 3.53
N HIS A 323 4.16 -25.98 4.21
CA HIS A 323 4.24 -26.46 5.59
C HIS A 323 5.24 -27.61 5.71
N ARG A 324 5.92 -27.71 6.86
CA ARG A 324 6.96 -28.72 7.11
C ARG A 324 6.43 -30.15 7.20
N LEU A 325 5.15 -30.31 7.52
CA LEU A 325 4.47 -31.62 7.51
C LEU A 325 3.77 -31.78 6.16
N ASP A 326 4.10 -32.84 5.41
CA ASP A 326 3.56 -33.09 4.07
C ASP A 326 2.04 -33.15 4.06
N VAL A 327 1.42 -33.80 5.05
CA VAL A 327 -0.04 -33.87 5.20
C VAL A 327 -0.67 -32.46 5.30
N ALA A 328 -0.06 -31.56 6.04
CA ALA A 328 -0.55 -30.19 6.21
C ALA A 328 -0.33 -29.36 4.92
N ASP A 329 0.79 -29.55 4.23
CA ASP A 329 1.05 -28.90 2.93
C ASP A 329 0.09 -29.41 1.85
N ASP A 330 -0.22 -30.71 1.83
CA ASP A 330 -1.20 -31.30 0.91
C ASP A 330 -2.59 -30.74 1.12
N VAL A 331 -3.01 -30.54 2.38
CA VAL A 331 -4.27 -29.87 2.72
C VAL A 331 -4.27 -28.42 2.20
N ALA A 332 -3.18 -27.67 2.46
CA ALA A 332 -3.05 -26.29 2.01
C ALA A 332 -3.08 -26.17 0.48
N ARG A 333 -2.33 -27.03 -0.24
CA ARG A 333 -2.31 -27.08 -1.71
C ARG A 333 -3.66 -27.50 -2.27
N SER A 334 -4.28 -28.55 -1.69
CA SER A 334 -5.61 -28.98 -2.10
C SER A 334 -6.65 -27.87 -1.98
N TYR A 335 -6.59 -27.11 -0.88
CA TYR A 335 -7.45 -25.93 -0.72
C TYR A 335 -7.20 -24.89 -1.80
N LEU A 336 -5.95 -24.57 -2.13
CA LEU A 336 -5.62 -23.57 -3.17
C LEU A 336 -6.04 -24.01 -4.57
N THR A 337 -5.90 -25.30 -4.90
CA THR A 337 -6.22 -25.83 -6.24
C THR A 337 -7.71 -26.09 -6.44
N ARG A 338 -8.43 -26.47 -5.39
CA ARG A 338 -9.84 -26.86 -5.44
C ARG A 338 -10.80 -25.82 -4.88
N LYS A 339 -10.30 -24.65 -4.45
CA LYS A 339 -11.14 -23.60 -3.87
C LYS A 339 -12.25 -23.19 -4.84
N PRO A 340 -13.51 -23.19 -4.40
CA PRO A 340 -14.65 -22.79 -5.23
C PRO A 340 -14.73 -21.27 -5.41
N PHE A 341 -13.95 -20.50 -4.64
CA PHE A 341 -13.95 -19.05 -4.67
C PHE A 341 -12.61 -18.51 -5.19
N PRO A 342 -12.63 -17.51 -6.08
CA PRO A 342 -11.41 -16.82 -6.44
C PRO A 342 -10.79 -16.22 -5.18
N GLY A 343 -9.49 -16.43 -4.98
CA GLY A 343 -8.73 -15.82 -3.90
C GLY A 343 -7.66 -14.93 -4.48
N GLY A 344 -7.50 -13.74 -3.93
CA GLY A 344 -6.41 -12.85 -4.28
C GLY A 344 -5.04 -13.37 -3.81
N SER A 345 -3.99 -12.66 -4.17
CA SER A 345 -2.59 -12.95 -3.78
C SER A 345 -2.36 -13.01 -2.26
N GLU A 346 -3.31 -12.51 -1.47
CA GLU A 346 -3.23 -12.45 0.00
C GLU A 346 -3.84 -13.66 0.71
N THR A 347 -4.42 -14.61 -0.04
CA THR A 347 -5.22 -15.73 0.51
C THR A 347 -4.45 -16.56 1.55
N GLY A 348 -3.17 -16.85 1.33
CA GLY A 348 -2.35 -17.65 2.26
C GLY A 348 -1.87 -16.89 3.50
N LEU A 349 -2.04 -15.57 3.56
CA LEU A 349 -1.54 -14.74 4.66
C LEU A 349 -2.55 -14.59 5.81
N SER A 350 -3.81 -15.01 5.61
CA SER A 350 -4.84 -14.92 6.64
C SER A 350 -4.79 -16.07 7.67
N ALA A 351 -3.99 -17.10 7.47
CA ALA A 351 -3.89 -18.25 8.34
C ALA A 351 -3.46 -17.86 9.77
N LEU A 352 -4.12 -18.45 10.77
CA LEU A 352 -3.87 -18.16 12.19
C LEU A 352 -2.83 -19.12 12.83
N GLY A 353 -2.45 -20.16 12.10
CA GLY A 353 -1.70 -21.29 12.63
C GLY A 353 -2.53 -22.16 13.58
N LEU A 354 -1.99 -23.32 13.97
CA LEU A 354 -2.71 -24.31 14.78
C LEU A 354 -3.23 -23.73 16.10
N VAL A 355 -2.37 -23.03 16.86
CA VAL A 355 -2.74 -22.47 18.16
C VAL A 355 -3.80 -21.37 18.02
N GLY A 356 -3.64 -20.49 17.02
CA GLY A 356 -4.61 -19.45 16.71
C GLY A 356 -5.95 -20.05 16.22
N SER A 357 -5.92 -21.06 15.36
CA SER A 357 -7.11 -21.76 14.87
C SER A 357 -7.89 -22.42 15.98
N LEU A 358 -7.22 -23.13 16.89
CA LEU A 358 -7.87 -23.71 18.08
C LEU A 358 -8.48 -22.65 19.00
N GLY A 359 -7.77 -21.53 19.21
CA GLY A 359 -8.29 -20.41 19.96
C GLY A 359 -9.52 -19.78 19.31
N PHE A 360 -9.49 -19.58 17.96
CA PHE A 360 -10.62 -19.04 17.21
C PHE A 360 -11.85 -19.93 17.27
N VAL A 361 -11.69 -21.25 17.04
CA VAL A 361 -12.77 -22.22 17.18
C VAL A 361 -13.29 -22.24 18.62
N GLY A 362 -12.40 -22.17 19.62
CA GLY A 362 -12.78 -22.03 21.03
C GLY A 362 -13.66 -20.80 21.32
N LEU A 363 -13.33 -19.64 20.70
CA LEU A 363 -14.17 -18.43 20.82
C LEU A 363 -15.55 -18.62 20.18
N LEU A 364 -15.65 -19.28 19.03
CA LEU A 364 -16.93 -19.61 18.41
C LEU A 364 -17.77 -20.53 19.31
N LEU A 365 -17.14 -21.52 19.93
CA LEU A 365 -17.83 -22.41 20.89
C LEU A 365 -18.36 -21.66 22.12
N VAL A 366 -17.62 -20.64 22.62
CA VAL A 366 -18.09 -19.79 23.72
C VAL A 366 -19.39 -19.05 23.36
N VAL A 367 -19.59 -18.70 22.08
CA VAL A 367 -20.80 -18.04 21.61
C VAL A 367 -21.97 -19.03 21.51
N VAL A 368 -21.72 -20.22 20.98
CA VAL A 368 -22.75 -21.17 20.55
C VAL A 368 -23.19 -22.09 21.69
N VAL A 369 -22.27 -22.52 22.60
CA VAL A 369 -22.57 -23.50 23.62
C VAL A 369 -23.15 -22.84 24.87
N PRO A 370 -24.41 -23.18 25.27
CA PRO A 370 -25.01 -22.74 26.55
C PRO A 370 -24.25 -23.41 27.72
N GLY A 371 -24.08 -22.73 28.85
CA GLY A 371 -23.56 -23.34 30.07
C GLY A 371 -22.09 -23.14 30.37
N VAL A 372 -21.33 -22.43 29.55
CA VAL A 372 -19.90 -22.11 29.75
C VAL A 372 -19.70 -20.88 30.69
N GLY A 373 -20.52 -20.72 31.70
CA GLY A 373 -20.66 -19.54 32.59
C GLY A 373 -19.39 -18.71 32.81
N ARG A 374 -18.41 -19.20 33.58
CA ARG A 374 -17.17 -18.46 33.87
C ARG A 374 -16.28 -18.23 32.65
N ALA A 375 -16.28 -19.16 31.67
CA ALA A 375 -15.54 -18.96 30.44
C ALA A 375 -16.17 -17.86 29.59
N ARG A 376 -17.51 -17.75 29.58
CA ARG A 376 -18.25 -16.69 28.86
C ARG A 376 -17.99 -15.30 29.43
N GLU A 377 -17.86 -15.19 30.76
CA GLU A 377 -17.54 -13.89 31.39
C GLU A 377 -16.17 -13.37 30.97
N ARG A 378 -15.14 -14.24 30.91
CA ARG A 378 -13.75 -13.85 30.57
C ARG A 378 -13.49 -13.77 29.08
N ALA A 379 -14.00 -14.71 28.28
CA ALA A 379 -13.76 -14.80 26.86
C ALA A 379 -14.87 -14.17 26.00
N GLY A 380 -16.01 -13.82 26.56
CA GLY A 380 -17.16 -13.27 25.83
C GLY A 380 -16.86 -12.01 25.02
N PRO A 381 -16.19 -11.00 25.60
CA PRO A 381 -15.78 -9.82 24.82
C PRO A 381 -14.84 -10.15 23.66
N ALA A 382 -13.88 -11.09 23.86
CA ALA A 382 -13.01 -11.56 22.80
C ALA A 382 -13.77 -12.35 21.73
N ALA A 383 -14.74 -13.20 22.15
CA ALA A 383 -15.58 -13.94 21.23
C ALA A 383 -16.47 -13.01 20.38
N ALA A 384 -17.06 -11.98 20.98
CA ALA A 384 -17.82 -10.95 20.27
C ALA A 384 -16.91 -10.20 19.28
N THR A 385 -15.69 -9.84 19.69
CA THR A 385 -14.69 -9.18 18.82
C THR A 385 -14.33 -10.09 17.65
N ALA A 386 -14.04 -11.37 17.87
CA ALA A 386 -13.67 -12.33 16.84
C ALA A 386 -14.79 -12.55 15.81
N VAL A 387 -16.02 -12.73 16.27
CA VAL A 387 -17.20 -12.91 15.40
C VAL A 387 -17.44 -11.64 14.57
N THR A 388 -17.42 -10.46 15.21
CA THR A 388 -17.62 -9.19 14.49
C THR A 388 -16.51 -8.96 13.46
N ALA A 389 -15.24 -9.19 13.80
CA ALA A 389 -14.13 -9.07 12.87
C ALA A 389 -14.23 -10.07 11.70
N PHE A 390 -14.64 -11.29 11.97
CA PHE A 390 -14.90 -12.29 10.93
C PHE A 390 -16.03 -11.86 10.00
N LEU A 391 -17.15 -11.37 10.52
CA LEU A 391 -18.25 -10.87 9.71
C LEU A 391 -17.87 -9.64 8.87
N VAL A 392 -16.99 -8.79 9.36
CA VAL A 392 -16.45 -7.65 8.59
C VAL A 392 -15.53 -8.14 7.47
N GLY A 393 -14.63 -9.10 7.76
CA GLY A 393 -13.58 -9.52 6.85
C GLY A 393 -13.94 -10.61 5.87
N THR A 394 -15.09 -11.31 6.07
CA THR A 394 -15.42 -12.51 5.27
C THR A 394 -16.02 -12.15 3.91
N THR A 395 -15.84 -13.06 2.95
CA THR A 395 -16.48 -12.98 1.63
C THR A 395 -18.00 -12.85 1.78
N GLY A 396 -18.61 -11.88 1.12
CA GLY A 396 -20.05 -11.58 1.26
C GLY A 396 -20.44 -10.94 2.60
N GLY A 397 -19.47 -10.57 3.43
CA GLY A 397 -19.70 -10.00 4.76
C GLY A 397 -19.99 -8.50 4.78
N ILE A 398 -19.90 -7.89 5.97
CA ILE A 398 -20.16 -6.46 6.19
C ILE A 398 -19.22 -5.59 5.33
N GLY A 399 -17.99 -6.04 5.08
CA GLY A 399 -17.04 -5.34 4.21
C GLY A 399 -17.56 -5.15 2.79
N LEU A 400 -18.24 -6.16 2.22
CA LEU A 400 -18.88 -6.02 0.91
C LEU A 400 -20.01 -5.00 0.95
N LEU A 401 -20.83 -4.99 2.01
CA LEU A 401 -21.90 -3.99 2.15
C LEU A 401 -21.33 -2.57 2.23
N ILE A 402 -20.22 -2.38 2.94
CA ILE A 402 -19.52 -1.09 2.98
C ILE A 402 -19.00 -0.71 1.59
N ALA A 403 -18.43 -1.66 0.84
CA ALA A 403 -17.95 -1.41 -0.53
C ALA A 403 -19.08 -1.02 -1.49
N MET A 404 -20.27 -1.57 -1.31
CA MET A 404 -21.46 -1.27 -2.13
C MET A 404 -22.13 0.06 -1.76
N LEU A 405 -22.18 0.39 -0.47
CA LEU A 405 -23.00 1.48 0.04
C LEU A 405 -22.22 2.75 0.39
N VAL A 406 -20.91 2.63 0.64
CA VAL A 406 -20.06 3.74 1.12
C VAL A 406 -18.91 4.03 0.17
N THR A 407 -17.96 3.08 0.00
CA THR A 407 -16.82 3.23 -0.91
C THR A 407 -16.20 1.86 -1.25
N PRO A 408 -15.89 1.60 -2.53
CA PRO A 408 -15.16 0.42 -2.95
C PRO A 408 -13.64 0.53 -2.74
N ASP A 409 -13.11 1.68 -2.34
CA ASP A 409 -11.66 1.93 -2.23
C ASP A 409 -10.99 1.03 -1.17
N LEU A 410 -11.75 0.64 -0.14
CA LEU A 410 -11.31 -0.30 0.87
C LEU A 410 -11.62 -1.74 0.42
N ARG A 411 -10.66 -2.38 -0.29
CA ARG A 411 -10.90 -3.70 -0.92
C ARG A 411 -10.40 -4.91 -0.12
N ALA A 412 -9.29 -4.77 0.63
CA ALA A 412 -8.59 -5.91 1.22
C ALA A 412 -9.07 -6.20 2.66
N TRP A 413 -10.30 -6.70 2.77
CA TRP A 413 -10.97 -6.99 4.05
C TRP A 413 -10.31 -8.15 4.82
N GLY A 414 -9.63 -9.07 4.12
CA GLY A 414 -8.86 -10.14 4.75
C GLY A 414 -7.71 -9.66 5.64
N ARG A 415 -7.26 -8.42 5.48
CA ARG A 415 -6.24 -7.77 6.34
C ARG A 415 -6.71 -7.54 7.78
N ILE A 416 -7.95 -7.86 8.12
CA ILE A 416 -8.45 -7.89 9.50
C ILE A 416 -7.99 -9.16 10.27
N SER A 417 -7.44 -10.15 9.60
CA SER A 417 -7.00 -11.43 10.19
C SER A 417 -6.04 -11.30 11.38
N PRO A 418 -5.10 -10.34 11.46
CA PRO A 418 -4.28 -10.15 12.67
C PRO A 418 -5.12 -9.78 13.91
N LEU A 419 -6.22 -9.05 13.75
CA LEU A 419 -7.12 -8.77 14.88
C LEU A 419 -7.81 -10.05 15.37
N ILE A 420 -8.27 -10.90 14.45
CA ILE A 420 -8.83 -12.23 14.77
C ILE A 420 -7.76 -13.07 15.44
N GLY A 421 -6.52 -13.07 14.90
CA GLY A 421 -5.39 -13.82 15.45
C GLY A 421 -5.03 -13.41 16.88
N PHE A 422 -5.03 -12.12 17.18
CA PHE A 422 -4.75 -11.62 18.53
C PHE A 422 -5.78 -12.13 19.55
N VAL A 423 -7.08 -12.00 19.27
CA VAL A 423 -8.11 -12.45 20.21
C VAL A 423 -8.20 -13.98 20.30
N ALA A 424 -7.85 -14.68 19.22
CA ALA A 424 -7.74 -16.15 19.21
C ALA A 424 -6.58 -16.65 20.09
N LEU A 425 -5.40 -16.04 19.98
CA LEU A 425 -4.25 -16.36 20.83
C LEU A 425 -4.50 -15.96 22.30
N PHE A 426 -5.24 -14.88 22.56
CA PHE A 426 -5.72 -14.54 23.89
C PHE A 426 -6.61 -15.66 24.46
N ALA A 427 -7.54 -16.21 23.69
CA ALA A 427 -8.37 -17.32 24.12
C ALA A 427 -7.56 -18.60 24.42
N ALA A 428 -6.56 -18.91 23.58
CA ALA A 428 -5.64 -20.02 23.81
C ALA A 428 -4.85 -19.82 25.11
N ALA A 429 -4.40 -18.60 25.38
CA ALA A 429 -3.70 -18.25 26.64
C ALA A 429 -4.62 -18.39 27.86
N LEU A 430 -5.89 -17.99 27.77
CA LEU A 430 -6.88 -18.20 28.84
C LEU A 430 -7.14 -19.69 29.08
N ALA A 431 -7.21 -20.52 28.02
CA ALA A 431 -7.39 -21.96 28.14
C ALA A 431 -6.17 -22.61 28.87
N TYR A 432 -4.96 -22.17 28.53
CA TYR A 432 -3.75 -22.58 29.25
C TYR A 432 -3.80 -22.17 30.72
N ASP A 433 -4.19 -20.94 31.07
CA ASP A 433 -4.27 -20.47 32.42
C ASP A 433 -5.34 -21.24 33.24
N ALA A 434 -6.46 -21.60 32.60
CA ALA A 434 -7.48 -22.46 33.21
C ALA A 434 -6.95 -23.88 33.48
N LEU A 435 -6.20 -24.47 32.55
CA LEU A 435 -5.55 -25.76 32.72
C LEU A 435 -4.53 -25.74 33.90
N ARG A 436 -3.71 -24.70 33.90
CA ARG A 436 -2.74 -24.45 34.98
C ARG A 436 -3.41 -24.35 36.36
N ALA A 437 -4.50 -23.61 36.45
CA ALA A 437 -5.25 -23.47 37.71
C ALA A 437 -5.80 -24.81 38.21
N ARG A 438 -6.36 -25.64 37.30
CA ARG A 438 -6.89 -26.98 37.63
C ARG A 438 -5.78 -27.93 38.15
N THR A 439 -4.64 -27.96 37.48
CA THR A 439 -3.50 -28.83 37.91
C THR A 439 -2.87 -28.36 39.21
N THR A 440 -2.87 -27.05 39.47
CA THR A 440 -2.39 -26.49 40.71
C THR A 440 -3.30 -26.84 41.90
N ALA A 441 -4.62 -26.77 41.69
CA ALA A 441 -5.63 -27.13 42.69
C ALA A 441 -5.60 -28.64 43.01
N GLY A 442 -5.27 -29.49 42.05
CA GLY A 442 -5.18 -30.95 42.22
C GLY A 442 -3.94 -31.46 43.00
N GLY A 443 -3.03 -30.57 43.45
CA GLY A 443 -1.89 -30.93 44.31
C GLY A 443 -0.77 -31.77 43.68
N ARG A 444 -0.92 -32.19 42.39
CA ARG A 444 0.02 -33.09 41.70
C ARG A 444 1.23 -32.30 41.14
N THR A 445 2.41 -32.52 41.73
CA THR A 445 3.67 -31.83 41.34
C THR A 445 4.01 -32.10 39.88
N TRP A 446 3.88 -33.33 39.40
CA TRP A 446 4.10 -33.69 38.00
C TRP A 446 3.15 -32.98 37.02
N GLY A 447 1.89 -32.79 37.41
CA GLY A 447 0.94 -32.02 36.59
C GLY A 447 1.33 -30.56 36.44
N ARG A 448 1.89 -29.94 37.50
CA ARG A 448 2.40 -28.55 37.41
C ARG A 448 3.61 -28.45 36.51
N LEU A 449 4.57 -29.38 36.62
CA LEU A 449 5.75 -29.43 35.75
C LEU A 449 5.36 -29.64 34.27
N ALA A 450 4.43 -30.55 34.00
CA ALA A 450 3.94 -30.83 32.67
C ALA A 450 3.30 -29.60 32.04
N VAL A 451 2.46 -28.83 32.77
CA VAL A 451 1.84 -27.61 32.27
C VAL A 451 2.85 -26.50 32.03
N VAL A 452 3.88 -26.36 32.88
CA VAL A 452 4.95 -25.38 32.63
C VAL A 452 5.78 -25.77 31.39
N ALA A 453 6.09 -27.06 31.22
CA ALA A 453 6.82 -27.58 30.09
C ALA A 453 6.02 -27.49 28.75
N LEU A 454 4.70 -27.35 28.82
CA LEU A 454 3.85 -27.15 27.66
C LEU A 454 4.14 -25.82 26.93
N LEU A 455 4.53 -24.75 27.65
CA LEU A 455 4.76 -23.42 27.05
C LEU A 455 5.87 -23.42 25.98
N PRO A 456 7.10 -23.91 26.24
CA PRO A 456 8.14 -23.97 25.23
C PRO A 456 7.76 -24.91 24.09
N VAL A 457 7.03 -26.01 24.34
CA VAL A 457 6.52 -26.89 23.29
C VAL A 457 5.54 -26.17 22.38
N VAL A 458 4.54 -25.46 22.94
CA VAL A 458 3.57 -24.68 22.19
C VAL A 458 4.26 -23.56 21.40
N LEU A 459 5.28 -22.93 21.96
CA LEU A 459 6.06 -21.93 21.26
C LEU A 459 6.77 -22.51 20.03
N VAL A 460 7.53 -23.59 20.22
CA VAL A 460 8.30 -24.22 19.12
C VAL A 460 7.38 -24.79 18.05
N VAL A 461 6.36 -25.55 18.45
CA VAL A 461 5.37 -26.10 17.50
C VAL A 461 4.60 -25.00 16.80
N GLY A 462 4.14 -23.98 17.51
CA GLY A 462 3.39 -22.87 16.94
C GLY A 462 4.21 -22.04 15.94
N VAL A 463 5.48 -21.76 16.26
CA VAL A 463 6.39 -21.07 15.31
C VAL A 463 6.64 -21.95 14.08
N ALA A 464 6.88 -23.25 14.27
CA ALA A 464 7.09 -24.18 13.17
C ALA A 464 5.87 -24.35 12.26
N ASP A 465 4.67 -24.28 12.83
CA ASP A 465 3.39 -24.37 12.12
C ASP A 465 3.06 -23.10 11.34
N GLN A 466 3.34 -21.91 11.90
CA GLN A 466 3.03 -20.62 11.28
C GLN A 466 4.03 -20.20 10.20
N THR A 467 5.20 -20.85 10.13
CA THR A 467 6.30 -20.41 9.27
C THR A 467 6.80 -21.54 8.37
N THR A 468 7.27 -21.19 7.16
CA THR A 468 7.75 -22.14 6.17
C THR A 468 9.11 -21.72 5.60
N GLU A 469 9.82 -22.65 4.95
CA GLU A 469 11.09 -22.34 4.26
C GLU A 469 10.92 -21.36 3.11
N ARG A 470 9.72 -21.28 2.51
CA ARG A 470 9.39 -20.34 1.43
C ARG A 470 9.38 -18.87 1.89
N MET A 471 9.32 -18.63 3.20
CA MET A 471 9.37 -17.27 3.78
C MET A 471 10.80 -16.76 3.94
N VAL A 472 11.82 -17.64 3.79
CA VAL A 472 13.22 -17.22 3.83
C VAL A 472 13.53 -16.41 2.57
N PRO A 473 13.99 -15.15 2.70
CA PRO A 473 14.35 -14.35 1.55
C PRO A 473 15.49 -15.00 0.74
N PRO A 474 15.48 -14.84 -0.60
CA PRO A 474 16.57 -15.32 -1.45
C PRO A 474 17.78 -14.38 -1.36
N TYR A 475 18.47 -14.38 -0.20
CA TYR A 475 19.52 -13.42 0.13
C TYR A 475 20.63 -13.32 -0.91
N GLU A 476 21.06 -14.44 -1.51
CA GLU A 476 22.14 -14.45 -2.50
C GLU A 476 21.69 -13.78 -3.80
N VAL A 477 20.51 -14.13 -4.29
CA VAL A 477 19.95 -13.55 -5.52
C VAL A 477 19.74 -12.04 -5.34
N ASN A 478 19.14 -11.63 -4.21
CA ASN A 478 18.91 -10.21 -3.92
C ASN A 478 20.22 -9.44 -3.79
N ARG A 479 21.22 -10.00 -3.11
CA ARG A 479 22.56 -9.41 -2.96
C ARG A 479 23.24 -9.21 -4.31
N ASP A 480 23.25 -10.25 -5.15
CA ASP A 480 23.98 -10.23 -6.41
C ASP A 480 23.32 -9.27 -7.40
N THR A 481 21.98 -9.28 -7.46
CA THR A 481 21.22 -8.32 -8.26
C THR A 481 21.43 -6.88 -7.78
N TYR A 482 21.35 -6.63 -6.47
CA TYR A 482 21.56 -5.30 -5.88
C TYR A 482 22.95 -4.75 -6.19
N ARG A 483 23.99 -5.60 -6.10
CA ARG A 483 25.37 -5.20 -6.42
C ARG A 483 25.59 -4.96 -7.90
N SER A 484 25.02 -5.80 -8.76
CA SER A 484 25.08 -5.62 -10.21
C SER A 484 24.44 -4.30 -10.62
N ASP A 485 23.26 -3.98 -10.06
CA ASP A 485 22.58 -2.70 -10.30
C ASP A 485 23.42 -1.50 -9.82
N ALA A 486 24.05 -1.59 -8.64
CA ALA A 486 24.92 -0.54 -8.12
C ALA A 486 26.11 -0.27 -9.08
N ILE A 487 26.82 -1.32 -9.50
CA ILE A 487 27.94 -1.21 -10.46
C ILE A 487 27.46 -0.62 -11.78
N PHE A 488 26.28 -1.01 -12.25
CA PHE A 488 25.72 -0.48 -13.48
C PHE A 488 25.40 1.00 -13.37
N VAL A 489 24.77 1.43 -12.25
CA VAL A 489 24.44 2.85 -12.01
C VAL A 489 25.71 3.69 -11.84
N ASP A 490 26.74 3.19 -11.15
CA ASP A 490 28.04 3.88 -11.04
C ASP A 490 28.65 4.16 -12.43
N LYS A 491 28.62 3.17 -13.34
CA LYS A 491 29.06 3.34 -14.73
C LYS A 491 28.25 4.42 -15.46
N ILE A 492 26.95 4.50 -15.18
CA ILE A 492 26.05 5.48 -15.79
C ILE A 492 26.32 6.88 -15.24
N GLU A 493 26.49 7.05 -13.95
CA GLU A 493 26.82 8.34 -13.33
C GLU A 493 28.15 8.89 -13.84
N ALA A 494 29.15 8.03 -14.02
CA ALA A 494 30.41 8.43 -14.64
C ALA A 494 30.28 8.88 -16.11
N ALA A 495 29.26 8.41 -16.82
CA ALA A 495 29.05 8.72 -18.25
C ALA A 495 28.11 9.89 -18.52
N LEU A 496 27.30 10.29 -17.54
CA LEU A 496 26.28 11.33 -17.70
C LEU A 496 26.57 12.53 -16.76
N PRO A 497 26.21 13.75 -17.16
CA PRO A 497 26.38 14.91 -16.27
C PRO A 497 25.41 14.87 -15.09
N ASP A 498 25.81 15.47 -13.97
CA ASP A 498 24.97 15.62 -12.79
C ASP A 498 23.62 16.30 -13.13
N GLY A 499 22.56 15.83 -12.50
CA GLY A 499 21.20 16.31 -12.75
C GLY A 499 20.58 15.86 -14.07
N ALA A 500 21.30 15.05 -14.86
CA ALA A 500 20.79 14.55 -16.13
C ALA A 500 19.54 13.68 -15.95
N GLY A 501 18.55 13.88 -16.83
CA GLY A 501 17.42 12.98 -16.91
C GLY A 501 17.79 11.63 -17.55
N VAL A 502 17.30 10.54 -16.99
CA VAL A 502 17.38 9.18 -17.54
C VAL A 502 15.97 8.71 -17.87
N LEU A 503 15.69 8.56 -19.16
CA LEU A 503 14.42 7.96 -19.62
C LEU A 503 14.47 6.47 -19.39
N GLN A 504 13.45 5.91 -18.75
CA GLN A 504 13.33 4.47 -18.51
C GLN A 504 12.29 3.85 -19.42
N LEU A 505 12.66 2.80 -20.12
CA LEU A 505 11.88 2.07 -21.09
C LEU A 505 11.79 0.57 -20.74
N PRO A 506 10.61 -0.08 -20.99
CA PRO A 506 9.37 0.52 -21.49
C PRO A 506 8.79 1.54 -20.52
N ALA A 507 8.11 2.57 -21.03
CA ALA A 507 7.44 3.52 -20.16
C ALA A 507 6.34 2.80 -19.37
N ALA A 508 6.33 2.96 -18.06
CA ALA A 508 5.38 2.35 -17.15
C ALA A 508 4.61 3.41 -16.37
N ALA A 509 3.35 3.13 -16.09
CA ALA A 509 2.54 3.99 -15.23
C ALA A 509 2.96 3.81 -13.75
N PHE A 510 2.78 4.83 -12.93
CA PHE A 510 3.04 4.77 -11.50
C PHE A 510 1.84 5.35 -10.73
N PRO A 511 1.42 4.77 -9.61
CA PRO A 511 1.77 3.47 -9.07
C PRO A 511 0.96 2.32 -9.71
N GLU A 512 1.28 1.07 -9.34
CA GLU A 512 0.48 -0.12 -9.66
C GLU A 512 0.26 -0.31 -11.18
N ASN A 513 1.33 -0.37 -11.95
CA ASN A 513 1.26 -0.70 -13.37
C ASN A 513 1.01 -2.20 -13.60
N GLY A 514 1.52 -3.01 -12.70
CA GLY A 514 1.68 -4.44 -12.88
C GLY A 514 2.91 -4.78 -13.73
N PRO A 515 3.22 -6.08 -13.90
CA PRO A 515 4.36 -6.51 -14.70
C PRO A 515 4.15 -6.19 -16.19
N ILE A 516 5.25 -5.85 -16.89
CA ILE A 516 5.28 -5.64 -18.35
C ILE A 516 6.15 -6.76 -18.94
N ALA A 517 5.57 -7.66 -19.70
CA ALA A 517 6.21 -8.89 -20.16
C ALA A 517 6.89 -9.63 -18.98
N ASN A 518 8.21 -9.75 -18.98
CA ASN A 518 8.98 -10.39 -17.89
C ASN A 518 9.59 -9.38 -16.90
N MET A 519 9.33 -8.08 -17.05
CA MET A 519 9.78 -7.04 -16.14
C MET A 519 8.78 -6.94 -14.96
N PRO A 520 9.18 -7.24 -13.73
CA PRO A 520 8.33 -7.09 -12.55
C PRO A 520 7.90 -5.64 -12.34
N ASP A 521 6.76 -5.45 -11.65
CA ASP A 521 6.32 -4.12 -11.24
C ASP A 521 7.39 -3.42 -10.39
N TYR A 522 7.49 -2.11 -10.50
CA TYR A 522 8.47 -1.24 -9.84
C TYR A 522 9.96 -1.51 -10.19
N SER A 523 10.30 -2.36 -11.17
CA SER A 523 11.70 -2.62 -11.56
C SER A 523 12.49 -1.36 -11.90
N HIS A 524 11.83 -0.34 -12.41
CA HIS A 524 12.44 0.95 -12.71
C HIS A 524 12.92 1.73 -11.47
N MET A 525 12.47 1.37 -10.25
CA MET A 525 12.99 1.96 -9.01
C MET A 525 14.43 1.52 -8.67
N ARG A 526 14.98 0.49 -9.33
CA ARG A 526 16.36 0.04 -9.13
C ARG A 526 17.36 1.14 -9.47
N GLY A 527 17.17 1.86 -10.60
CA GLY A 527 18.06 2.96 -10.99
C GLY A 527 18.16 4.07 -9.94
N PRO A 528 17.05 4.74 -9.59
CA PRO A 528 17.07 5.83 -8.61
C PRO A 528 17.45 5.38 -7.19
N LEU A 529 17.30 4.10 -6.84
CA LEU A 529 17.72 3.59 -5.53
C LEU A 529 19.24 3.66 -5.34
N HIS A 530 20.01 3.46 -6.40
CA HIS A 530 21.47 3.49 -6.39
C HIS A 530 22.07 4.85 -6.79
N SER A 531 21.28 5.72 -7.43
CA SER A 531 21.80 6.99 -7.93
C SER A 531 21.68 8.12 -6.89
N HIS A 532 22.67 9.02 -6.90
CA HIS A 532 22.67 10.27 -6.13
C HIS A 532 22.74 11.52 -7.02
N ALA A 533 23.04 11.37 -8.31
CA ALA A 533 23.26 12.49 -9.21
C ALA A 533 22.24 12.59 -10.36
N LEU A 534 21.48 11.53 -10.65
CA LEU A 534 20.62 11.45 -11.82
C LEU A 534 19.13 11.54 -11.47
N ARG A 535 18.31 11.90 -12.46
CA ARG A 535 16.87 12.03 -12.35
C ARG A 535 16.18 11.06 -13.28
N PHE A 536 15.34 10.17 -12.77
CA PHE A 536 14.73 9.10 -13.53
C PHE A 536 13.28 9.41 -13.92
N SER A 537 12.84 8.94 -15.10
CA SER A 537 11.51 9.27 -15.63
C SER A 537 10.35 8.54 -14.94
N PHE A 538 10.57 7.33 -14.40
CA PHE A 538 9.55 6.57 -13.70
C PHE A 538 9.23 7.19 -12.34
N GLY A 539 7.98 7.09 -11.89
CA GLY A 539 7.55 7.51 -10.56
C GLY A 539 6.58 8.70 -10.53
N ALA A 540 6.37 9.41 -11.63
CA ALA A 540 5.30 10.42 -11.69
C ALA A 540 3.92 9.75 -11.69
N VAL A 541 2.99 10.29 -10.87
CA VAL A 541 1.69 9.65 -10.60
C VAL A 541 0.78 9.68 -11.82
N LYS A 542 0.28 8.52 -12.24
CA LYS A 542 -0.69 8.35 -13.34
C LYS A 542 -1.96 9.18 -13.11
N GLY A 543 -2.61 9.61 -14.20
CA GLY A 543 -3.78 10.47 -14.12
C GLY A 543 -3.47 11.96 -13.91
N ARG A 544 -2.21 12.30 -13.63
CA ARG A 544 -1.73 13.68 -13.63
C ARG A 544 -0.92 13.99 -14.89
N PRO A 545 -0.89 15.26 -15.35
CA PRO A 545 -0.14 15.62 -16.57
C PRO A 545 1.33 15.17 -16.55
N SER A 546 1.98 15.21 -15.39
CA SER A 546 3.35 14.73 -15.18
C SER A 546 3.50 13.23 -15.42
N GLY A 547 2.62 12.41 -14.87
CA GLY A 547 2.64 10.94 -15.04
C GLY A 547 2.28 10.50 -16.45
N GLU A 548 1.40 11.26 -17.12
CA GLU A 548 1.00 10.98 -18.48
C GLU A 548 2.05 11.38 -19.56
N TRP A 549 3.00 12.23 -19.21
CA TRP A 549 3.93 12.82 -20.16
C TRP A 549 4.81 11.77 -20.86
N ALA A 550 5.51 10.94 -20.10
CA ALA A 550 6.37 9.88 -20.62
C ALA A 550 5.57 8.80 -21.37
N LEU A 551 4.41 8.41 -20.83
CA LEU A 551 3.52 7.41 -21.46
C LEU A 551 3.00 7.86 -22.83
N ARG A 552 2.64 9.13 -22.99
CA ARG A 552 2.20 9.67 -24.28
C ARG A 552 3.32 9.76 -25.31
N LEU A 553 4.52 10.06 -24.87
CA LEU A 553 5.68 10.13 -25.77
C LEU A 553 6.15 8.74 -26.21
N SER A 554 6.00 7.72 -25.38
CA SER A 554 6.38 6.34 -25.72
C SER A 554 5.58 5.73 -26.89
N GLY A 555 4.38 6.24 -27.15
CA GLY A 555 3.59 5.87 -28.33
C GLY A 555 4.06 6.47 -29.66
N ARG A 556 5.08 7.34 -29.66
CA ARG A 556 5.66 7.94 -30.85
C ARG A 556 6.83 7.11 -31.37
N PRO A 557 7.15 7.18 -32.71
CA PRO A 557 8.42 6.63 -33.20
C PRO A 557 9.60 7.20 -32.41
N MET A 558 10.60 6.37 -32.11
CA MET A 558 11.74 6.75 -31.27
C MET A 558 12.44 8.02 -31.76
N ALA A 559 12.64 8.17 -33.07
CA ALA A 559 13.25 9.36 -33.65
C ALA A 559 12.50 10.67 -33.36
N ASP A 560 11.18 10.61 -33.26
CA ASP A 560 10.37 11.77 -32.90
C ASP A 560 10.34 12.01 -31.40
N ALA A 561 10.16 10.94 -30.61
CA ALA A 561 10.11 11.00 -29.15
C ALA A 561 11.41 11.51 -28.53
N LEU A 562 12.57 11.07 -29.07
CA LEU A 562 13.88 11.40 -28.53
C LEU A 562 14.16 12.90 -28.50
N ARG A 563 13.61 13.67 -29.45
CA ARG A 563 13.72 15.16 -29.46
C ARG A 563 13.09 15.76 -28.23
N TYR A 564 11.88 15.31 -27.88
CA TYR A 564 11.18 15.79 -26.66
C TYR A 564 11.99 15.48 -25.41
N TYR A 565 12.53 14.27 -25.30
CA TYR A 565 13.34 13.85 -24.17
C TYR A 565 14.64 14.65 -24.07
N ALA A 566 15.39 14.76 -25.18
CA ALA A 566 16.64 15.51 -25.20
C ALA A 566 16.46 16.98 -24.80
N VAL A 567 15.40 17.63 -25.32
CA VAL A 567 15.06 19.03 -25.03
C VAL A 567 14.53 19.20 -23.61
N ALA A 568 13.82 18.22 -23.07
CA ALA A 568 13.35 18.24 -21.68
C ALA A 568 14.48 18.05 -20.65
N GLY A 569 15.71 17.69 -21.08
CA GLY A 569 16.86 17.57 -20.20
C GLY A 569 17.36 16.15 -20.00
N PHE A 570 16.81 15.17 -20.71
CA PHE A 570 17.31 13.80 -20.66
C PHE A 570 18.63 13.68 -21.42
N ARG A 571 19.55 12.86 -20.85
CA ARG A 571 20.85 12.57 -21.45
C ARG A 571 21.14 11.08 -21.53
N GLY A 572 20.30 10.24 -20.87
CA GLY A 572 20.36 8.79 -20.94
C GLY A 572 19.01 8.17 -21.29
N VAL A 573 19.03 7.03 -21.98
CA VAL A 573 17.89 6.15 -22.19
C VAL A 573 18.24 4.78 -21.61
N TRP A 574 17.57 4.43 -20.52
CA TRP A 574 17.66 3.14 -19.85
C TRP A 574 16.63 2.18 -20.45
N VAL A 575 17.06 1.05 -20.95
CA VAL A 575 16.20 0.01 -21.52
C VAL A 575 16.28 -1.22 -20.63
N ASP A 576 15.16 -1.62 -20.03
CA ASP A 576 15.01 -2.93 -19.39
C ASP A 576 14.46 -3.92 -20.43
N ARG A 577 15.33 -4.80 -20.90
CA ARG A 577 15.03 -5.76 -21.98
C ARG A 577 13.91 -6.74 -21.60
N ARG A 578 13.76 -7.04 -20.32
CA ARG A 578 12.72 -7.93 -19.79
C ARG A 578 11.31 -7.38 -20.03
N GLY A 579 11.16 -6.06 -20.20
CA GLY A 579 9.90 -5.39 -20.50
C GLY A 579 9.44 -5.52 -21.96
N TYR A 580 10.14 -6.30 -22.78
CA TYR A 580 9.82 -6.50 -24.20
C TYR A 580 9.80 -7.98 -24.57
N PHE A 581 8.84 -8.37 -25.42
CA PHE A 581 8.74 -9.75 -25.90
C PHE A 581 9.88 -10.14 -26.87
N ASP A 582 10.47 -9.14 -27.57
CA ASP A 582 11.62 -9.28 -28.43
C ASP A 582 12.95 -8.98 -27.72
N ALA A 583 12.94 -9.01 -26.37
CA ALA A 583 14.08 -8.62 -25.55
C ALA A 583 14.64 -7.21 -25.88
N GLY A 584 13.80 -6.30 -26.40
CA GLY A 584 14.16 -4.92 -26.70
C GLY A 584 14.98 -4.71 -27.96
N ASP A 585 15.06 -5.70 -28.85
CA ASP A 585 15.88 -5.63 -30.05
C ASP A 585 15.40 -4.56 -31.06
N ALA A 586 14.09 -4.29 -31.09
CA ALA A 586 13.53 -3.21 -31.91
C ALA A 586 13.95 -1.83 -31.39
N VAL A 587 13.84 -1.61 -30.08
CA VAL A 587 14.26 -0.37 -29.42
C VAL A 587 15.76 -0.13 -29.57
N ASP A 588 16.56 -1.19 -29.42
CA ASP A 588 18.01 -1.14 -29.60
C ASP A 588 18.39 -0.71 -31.02
N ARG A 589 17.75 -1.28 -32.04
CA ARG A 589 17.95 -0.87 -33.45
C ARG A 589 17.60 0.59 -33.68
N ASP A 590 16.44 1.00 -33.18
CA ASP A 590 15.96 2.37 -33.36
C ASP A 590 16.91 3.39 -32.71
N LEU A 591 17.39 3.11 -31.50
CA LEU A 591 18.34 3.98 -30.80
C LEU A 591 19.70 4.04 -31.51
N ARG A 592 20.25 2.89 -31.94
CA ARG A 592 21.53 2.82 -32.64
C ARG A 592 21.53 3.49 -34.01
N ALA A 593 20.35 3.56 -34.67
CA ALA A 593 20.19 4.21 -35.95
C ALA A 593 20.22 5.75 -35.86
N LEU A 594 20.09 6.32 -34.66
CA LEU A 594 20.03 7.77 -34.47
C LEU A 594 21.44 8.37 -34.32
N PRO A 595 21.79 9.40 -35.12
CA PRO A 595 23.10 10.03 -35.04
C PRO A 595 23.31 10.71 -33.68
N GLY A 596 24.50 10.52 -33.11
CA GLY A 596 24.86 11.12 -31.82
C GLY A 596 24.37 10.35 -30.58
N VAL A 597 23.76 9.18 -30.79
CA VAL A 597 23.48 8.21 -29.72
C VAL A 597 24.72 7.31 -29.56
N ALA A 598 25.25 7.20 -28.35
CA ALA A 598 26.42 6.36 -28.08
C ALA A 598 26.09 4.86 -28.01
N ALA A 599 27.08 4.00 -28.16
CA ALA A 599 26.96 2.58 -27.86
C ALA A 599 26.48 2.39 -26.41
N PRO A 600 25.67 1.36 -26.11
CA PRO A 600 25.11 1.20 -24.77
C PRO A 600 26.17 0.74 -23.75
N ILE A 601 26.02 1.24 -22.51
CA ILE A 601 26.57 0.59 -21.33
C ILE A 601 25.62 -0.57 -21.01
N VAL A 602 26.14 -1.75 -20.74
CA VAL A 602 25.36 -2.97 -20.51
C VAL A 602 25.59 -3.46 -19.09
N SER A 603 24.52 -3.90 -18.40
CA SER A 603 24.64 -4.57 -17.09
C SER A 603 25.27 -5.95 -17.23
N ASP A 604 25.83 -6.46 -16.13
CA ASP A 604 26.54 -7.75 -16.15
C ASP A 604 25.62 -8.94 -16.48
N ASP A 605 24.32 -8.82 -16.20
CA ASP A 605 23.27 -9.80 -16.54
C ASP A 605 22.64 -9.57 -17.94
N GLU A 606 23.15 -8.59 -18.71
CA GLU A 606 22.70 -8.18 -20.05
C GLU A 606 21.22 -7.73 -20.14
N ASN A 607 20.49 -7.64 -19.03
CA ASN A 607 19.10 -7.24 -19.02
C ASN A 607 18.90 -5.72 -19.13
N LEU A 608 19.87 -4.94 -18.69
CA LEU A 608 19.78 -3.49 -18.68
C LEU A 608 20.78 -2.88 -19.66
N ARG A 609 20.32 -1.89 -20.40
CA ARG A 609 21.17 -1.10 -21.33
C ARG A 609 20.92 0.37 -21.12
N LEU A 610 21.99 1.15 -21.06
CA LEU A 610 21.93 2.60 -21.10
C LEU A 610 22.54 3.15 -22.38
N TYR A 611 21.79 3.92 -23.13
CA TYR A 611 22.24 4.69 -24.28
C TYR A 611 22.43 6.15 -23.86
N SER A 612 23.65 6.68 -24.00
CA SER A 612 23.86 8.12 -23.84
C SER A 612 23.38 8.87 -25.09
N ILE A 613 22.46 9.79 -24.88
CA ILE A 613 21.92 10.69 -25.92
C ILE A 613 22.49 12.11 -25.80
N ALA A 614 23.56 12.30 -25.05
CA ALA A 614 24.18 13.61 -24.84
C ALA A 614 24.74 14.19 -26.16
N GLY A 615 25.28 13.36 -27.05
CA GLY A 615 25.74 13.76 -28.37
C GLY A 615 24.60 14.22 -29.26
N TYR A 616 23.49 13.46 -29.28
CA TYR A 616 22.27 13.81 -29.98
C TYR A 616 21.69 15.16 -29.50
N ALA A 617 21.61 15.33 -28.17
CA ALA A 617 21.09 16.57 -27.57
C ALA A 617 21.93 17.79 -27.91
N ARG A 618 23.27 17.66 -27.92
CA ARG A 618 24.19 18.73 -28.33
C ARG A 618 24.05 19.06 -29.79
N ALA A 619 24.05 18.08 -30.67
CA ALA A 619 23.87 18.27 -32.12
C ALA A 619 22.54 18.95 -32.43
N TRP A 620 21.48 18.54 -31.75
CA TRP A 620 20.15 19.18 -31.91
C TRP A 620 20.16 20.64 -31.43
N ALA A 621 20.86 20.99 -30.35
CA ALA A 621 20.91 22.35 -29.81
C ALA A 621 21.83 23.30 -30.62
N GLN A 622 22.74 22.75 -31.43
CA GLN A 622 23.73 23.51 -32.19
C GLN A 622 23.07 24.48 -33.16
N GLY A 623 23.53 25.74 -33.17
CA GLY A 623 23.01 26.80 -34.03
C GLY A 623 21.67 27.42 -33.58
N ARG A 624 21.06 26.97 -32.48
CA ARG A 624 19.83 27.54 -31.92
C ARG A 624 20.10 28.64 -30.91
N THR A 625 19.33 29.71 -31.00
CA THR A 625 19.38 30.84 -30.04
C THR A 625 18.79 30.42 -28.69
N PRO A 626 19.13 31.11 -27.57
CA PRO A 626 18.52 30.86 -26.27
C PRO A 626 16.98 30.95 -26.28
N LEU A 627 16.42 31.87 -27.09
CA LEU A 627 14.95 32.01 -27.24
C LEU A 627 14.34 30.77 -27.90
N GLN A 628 14.96 30.26 -28.96
CA GLN A 628 14.52 29.05 -29.64
C GLN A 628 14.62 27.82 -28.74
N LEU A 629 15.68 27.71 -27.92
CA LEU A 629 15.82 26.64 -26.95
C LEU A 629 14.76 26.71 -25.83
N ARG A 630 14.43 27.91 -25.37
CA ARG A 630 13.32 28.10 -24.39
C ARG A 630 11.97 27.70 -24.97
N ALA A 631 11.67 28.11 -26.21
CA ALA A 631 10.43 27.75 -26.89
C ALA A 631 10.34 26.24 -27.11
N ALA A 632 11.45 25.62 -27.53
CA ALA A 632 11.53 24.16 -27.72
C ALA A 632 11.32 23.42 -26.37
N ARG A 633 11.92 23.92 -25.29
CA ARG A 633 11.73 23.32 -23.97
C ARG A 633 10.29 23.44 -23.48
N ASP A 634 9.65 24.58 -23.65
CA ASP A 634 8.22 24.73 -23.34
C ASP A 634 7.36 23.75 -24.14
N SER A 635 7.63 23.61 -25.44
CA SER A 635 6.94 22.64 -26.29
C SER A 635 7.21 21.18 -25.91
N ALA A 636 8.42 20.86 -25.45
CA ALA A 636 8.78 19.51 -25.03
C ALA A 636 8.12 19.12 -23.70
N LEU A 637 8.11 20.03 -22.73
CA LEU A 637 7.50 19.79 -21.41
C LEU A 637 5.96 19.79 -21.49
N TYR A 638 5.39 20.62 -22.33
CA TYR A 638 3.96 20.79 -22.48
C TYR A 638 3.53 20.57 -23.93
N PRO A 639 3.66 19.34 -24.47
CA PRO A 639 3.38 19.06 -25.87
C PRO A 639 1.91 19.32 -26.20
N THR A 640 1.67 19.83 -27.41
CA THR A 640 0.32 20.03 -27.94
C THR A 640 -0.45 18.72 -27.92
N ARG A 641 -1.66 18.75 -27.37
CA ARG A 641 -2.58 17.62 -27.34
C ARG A 641 -3.63 17.78 -28.41
N VAL A 642 -4.01 16.68 -29.04
CA VAL A 642 -5.09 16.62 -30.01
C VAL A 642 -6.11 15.62 -29.50
N LEU A 643 -7.33 16.09 -29.25
CA LEU A 643 -8.43 15.27 -28.75
C LEU A 643 -9.62 15.36 -29.73
N PRO A 644 -10.45 14.31 -29.83
CA PRO A 644 -11.73 14.42 -30.48
C PRO A 644 -12.58 15.50 -29.84
N GLY A 645 -13.13 16.41 -30.64
CA GLY A 645 -14.05 17.44 -30.19
C GLY A 645 -15.50 17.13 -30.62
N ALA A 646 -16.34 18.13 -30.67
CA ALA A 646 -17.74 17.97 -31.01
C ALA A 646 -17.93 17.30 -32.41
N GLY A 647 -18.83 16.31 -32.47
CA GLY A 647 -19.11 15.56 -33.69
C GLY A 647 -18.03 14.55 -34.12
N THR A 648 -17.00 14.33 -33.29
CA THR A 648 -15.92 13.36 -33.58
C THR A 648 -15.90 12.31 -32.51
N GLN A 649 -15.82 11.03 -32.89
CA GLN A 649 -15.75 9.88 -31.95
C GLN A 649 -14.43 9.12 -32.09
N LEU A 650 -14.04 8.44 -31.05
CA LEU A 650 -12.97 7.43 -31.07
C LEU A 650 -13.63 6.04 -30.91
N PRO A 651 -13.87 5.31 -32.01
CA PRO A 651 -14.43 3.98 -31.90
C PRO A 651 -13.53 3.04 -31.11
N THR A 652 -14.10 2.24 -30.24
CA THR A 652 -13.39 1.32 -29.32
C THR A 652 -12.52 0.28 -30.07
N GLN A 653 -12.87 -0.04 -31.32
CA GLN A 653 -12.16 -1.02 -32.14
C GLN A 653 -11.09 -0.41 -33.07
N ARG A 654 -11.10 0.91 -33.27
CA ARG A 654 -10.13 1.64 -34.11
C ARG A 654 -9.78 2.94 -33.41
N LEU A 655 -8.54 3.10 -33.01
CA LEU A 655 -8.03 4.32 -32.35
C LEU A 655 -7.89 5.52 -33.35
N GLU A 656 -8.70 5.54 -34.40
CA GLU A 656 -8.73 6.60 -35.40
C GLU A 656 -9.96 7.50 -35.19
N PRO A 657 -9.79 8.82 -35.01
CA PRO A 657 -10.90 9.74 -34.91
C PRO A 657 -11.83 9.63 -36.14
N GLN A 658 -13.13 9.50 -35.89
CA GLN A 658 -14.15 9.33 -36.89
C GLN A 658 -15.23 10.41 -36.75
N ILE A 659 -15.61 11.01 -37.85
CA ILE A 659 -16.75 11.93 -37.97
C ILE A 659 -17.85 11.16 -38.69
N ASP A 660 -18.91 10.79 -37.98
CA ASP A 660 -19.98 9.94 -38.50
C ASP A 660 -20.87 10.68 -39.51
N ASP A 661 -21.16 11.95 -39.23
CA ASP A 661 -21.88 12.86 -40.11
C ASP A 661 -21.02 14.05 -40.52
N PRO A 662 -20.22 13.91 -41.59
CA PRO A 662 -19.36 14.99 -42.06
C PRO A 662 -20.12 16.20 -42.62
N ALA A 663 -21.41 16.07 -42.96
CA ALA A 663 -22.23 17.18 -43.42
C ALA A 663 -22.56 18.15 -42.28
N SER A 664 -22.87 17.62 -41.11
CA SER A 664 -22.98 18.41 -39.86
C SER A 664 -21.63 18.88 -39.36
N GLY A 665 -20.57 18.15 -39.71
CA GLY A 665 -19.19 18.45 -39.37
C GLY A 665 -18.72 17.84 -38.02
N GLY A 666 -17.40 17.81 -37.84
CA GLY A 666 -16.75 17.40 -36.60
C GLY A 666 -15.56 18.27 -36.28
N SER A 667 -15.02 18.14 -35.07
CA SER A 667 -13.84 18.90 -34.68
C SER A 667 -12.78 18.04 -34.02
N MET A 668 -11.54 18.50 -34.09
CA MET A 668 -10.42 18.06 -33.31
C MET A 668 -9.96 19.22 -32.42
N ASP A 669 -9.95 19.03 -31.15
CA ASP A 669 -9.57 20.06 -30.20
C ASP A 669 -8.06 20.04 -29.94
N PHE A 670 -7.41 21.17 -30.20
CA PHE A 670 -6.00 21.40 -29.97
C PHE A 670 -5.82 22.12 -28.64
N ILE A 671 -5.23 21.43 -27.68
CA ILE A 671 -4.89 21.97 -26.37
C ILE A 671 -3.41 22.35 -26.38
N SER A 672 -3.13 23.63 -26.15
CA SER A 672 -1.78 24.19 -26.00
C SER A 672 -1.51 24.47 -24.51
N PRO A 673 -1.00 23.49 -23.73
CA PRO A 673 -0.84 23.64 -22.28
C PRO A 673 0.42 24.43 -21.90
N GLY A 674 1.29 24.78 -22.84
CA GLY A 674 2.52 25.50 -22.60
C GLY A 674 2.31 26.96 -22.22
N ARG A 675 3.39 27.62 -21.82
CA ARG A 675 3.43 29.01 -21.37
C ARG A 675 3.71 30.02 -22.50
N LEU A 676 4.10 29.50 -23.67
CA LEU A 676 4.42 30.30 -24.85
C LEU A 676 3.49 29.98 -26.01
N ASP A 677 3.20 30.99 -26.83
CA ASP A 677 2.53 30.80 -28.10
C ASP A 677 3.37 29.92 -29.02
N ARG A 678 2.73 29.06 -29.82
CA ARG A 678 3.44 28.08 -30.62
C ARG A 678 2.83 27.89 -32.00
N ALA A 679 3.69 27.57 -32.93
CA ALA A 679 3.30 27.04 -34.22
C ALA A 679 3.38 25.51 -34.20
N VAL A 680 2.34 24.85 -34.68
CA VAL A 680 2.23 23.40 -34.71
C VAL A 680 2.02 22.95 -36.14
N VAL A 681 2.71 21.93 -36.59
CA VAL A 681 2.46 21.28 -37.87
C VAL A 681 1.69 20.00 -37.60
N LEU A 682 0.47 19.97 -38.07
CA LEU A 682 -0.40 18.80 -38.09
C LEU A 682 -0.22 18.06 -39.42
N THR A 683 0.09 16.79 -39.35
CA THR A 683 0.11 15.85 -40.47
C THR A 683 -0.82 14.68 -40.17
N GLY A 684 -1.32 14.08 -41.21
CA GLY A 684 -2.18 12.89 -41.10
C GLY A 684 -2.68 12.47 -42.47
N ARG A 685 -3.59 11.51 -42.49
CA ARG A 685 -4.30 11.05 -43.70
C ARG A 685 -5.79 11.21 -43.48
N LEU A 686 -6.47 11.72 -44.53
CA LEU A 686 -7.91 11.93 -44.53
C LEU A 686 -8.56 10.87 -45.39
N ARG A 687 -9.35 9.99 -44.80
CA ARG A 687 -10.02 8.86 -45.44
C ARG A 687 -11.53 9.08 -45.52
N ALA A 688 -12.15 8.73 -46.63
CA ALA A 688 -13.60 8.83 -46.85
C ALA A 688 -14.13 7.60 -47.60
N ALA A 689 -15.45 7.41 -47.61
CA ALA A 689 -16.09 6.32 -48.32
C ALA A 689 -15.94 6.40 -49.87
N ARG A 690 -15.59 7.59 -50.38
CA ARG A 690 -15.34 7.82 -51.82
C ARG A 690 -14.09 8.65 -52.08
N ASP A 691 -13.53 8.53 -53.26
CA ASP A 691 -12.38 9.32 -53.69
C ASP A 691 -12.78 10.75 -54.09
N GLY A 692 -11.85 11.69 -53.86
CA GLY A 692 -12.00 13.08 -54.27
C GLY A 692 -12.99 13.93 -53.46
N LEU A 693 -13.48 13.43 -52.29
CA LEU A 693 -14.35 14.19 -51.42
C LEU A 693 -13.65 15.47 -50.93
N ARG A 694 -14.31 16.62 -51.14
CA ARG A 694 -13.84 17.92 -50.66
C ARG A 694 -14.23 18.10 -49.20
N VAL A 695 -13.24 18.40 -48.36
CA VAL A 695 -13.41 18.63 -46.90
C VAL A 695 -12.97 20.05 -46.61
N GLU A 696 -13.90 20.90 -46.22
CA GLU A 696 -13.63 22.24 -45.73
C GLU A 696 -13.05 22.12 -44.32
N VAL A 697 -11.90 22.75 -44.10
CA VAL A 697 -11.20 22.77 -42.82
C VAL A 697 -11.12 24.19 -42.32
N THR A 698 -11.71 24.45 -41.15
CA THR A 698 -11.56 25.72 -40.44
C THR A 698 -10.48 25.58 -39.39
N LEU A 699 -9.39 26.30 -39.55
CA LEU A 699 -8.25 26.30 -38.68
C LEU A 699 -8.56 26.99 -37.32
N PRO A 700 -7.78 26.72 -36.26
CA PRO A 700 -7.89 27.40 -34.96
C PRO A 700 -7.81 28.96 -35.05
N SER A 701 -7.19 29.49 -36.07
CA SER A 701 -7.11 30.93 -36.39
C SER A 701 -8.38 31.51 -37.03
N GLY A 702 -9.34 30.68 -37.41
CA GLY A 702 -10.51 31.04 -38.19
C GLY A 702 -10.30 30.99 -39.72
N ALA A 703 -9.06 30.84 -40.19
CA ALA A 703 -8.80 30.68 -41.63
C ALA A 703 -9.39 29.38 -42.18
N ARG A 704 -9.86 29.38 -43.41
CA ARG A 704 -10.44 28.21 -44.07
C ARG A 704 -9.52 27.69 -45.17
N THR A 705 -9.47 26.37 -45.29
CA THR A 705 -8.77 25.66 -46.36
C THR A 705 -9.58 24.45 -46.80
N THR A 706 -9.29 23.90 -47.97
CA THR A 706 -9.98 22.70 -48.47
C THR A 706 -8.97 21.58 -48.63
N LEU A 707 -9.26 20.44 -48.05
CA LEU A 707 -8.55 19.19 -48.27
C LEU A 707 -9.35 18.24 -49.13
N ARG A 708 -8.68 17.27 -49.73
CA ARG A 708 -9.34 16.16 -50.44
C ARG A 708 -9.21 14.90 -49.63
N ALA A 709 -10.27 14.11 -49.56
CA ALA A 709 -10.24 12.80 -48.92
C ALA A 709 -10.44 11.70 -49.95
N SER A 710 -9.85 10.53 -49.74
CA SER A 710 -9.94 9.36 -50.61
C SER A 710 -10.16 8.08 -49.82
N ARG A 711 -10.56 6.99 -50.48
CA ARG A 711 -10.68 5.65 -49.88
C ARG A 711 -9.34 5.15 -49.28
N GLY A 712 -8.23 5.40 -50.01
CA GLY A 712 -6.89 5.02 -49.58
C GLY A 712 -6.26 5.96 -48.57
N GLY A 713 -6.91 7.08 -48.25
CA GLY A 713 -6.42 8.12 -47.36
C GLY A 713 -5.45 9.10 -48.02
N THR A 714 -5.88 10.36 -48.20
CA THR A 714 -5.04 11.43 -48.73
C THR A 714 -4.20 12.06 -47.66
N PRO A 715 -2.87 12.15 -47.82
CA PRO A 715 -2.02 12.81 -46.84
C PRO A 715 -2.27 14.31 -46.82
N PHE A 716 -2.23 14.92 -45.63
CA PHE A 716 -2.34 16.36 -45.46
C PHE A 716 -1.30 16.92 -44.50
N ARG A 717 -1.03 18.22 -44.66
CA ARG A 717 -0.13 18.97 -43.77
C ARG A 717 -0.70 20.38 -43.57
N LEU A 718 -0.97 20.70 -42.28
CA LEU A 718 -1.51 22.00 -41.89
C LEU A 718 -0.56 22.67 -40.90
N ARG A 719 -0.39 23.99 -41.02
CA ARG A 719 0.29 24.81 -40.01
C ARG A 719 -0.75 25.53 -39.16
N LEU A 720 -0.67 25.37 -37.88
CA LEU A 720 -1.57 25.92 -36.88
C LEU A 720 -0.79 26.88 -35.97
N ARG A 721 -1.42 27.99 -35.59
CA ARG A 721 -0.91 28.87 -34.51
C ARG A 721 -1.83 28.71 -33.31
N LEU A 722 -1.26 28.40 -32.16
CA LEU A 722 -1.96 28.18 -30.91
C LEU A 722 -1.42 29.15 -29.89
N ALA A 723 -2.31 29.90 -29.24
CA ALA A 723 -1.94 30.75 -28.10
C ALA A 723 -1.69 29.90 -26.85
N ALA A 724 -0.82 30.40 -25.98
CA ALA A 724 -0.48 29.75 -24.72
C ALA A 724 -1.72 29.51 -23.84
N GLY A 725 -1.80 28.34 -23.20
CA GLY A 725 -2.88 28.01 -22.28
C GLY A 725 -4.28 27.86 -22.91
N THR A 726 -4.40 27.76 -24.25
CA THR A 726 -5.71 27.71 -24.93
C THR A 726 -6.07 26.35 -25.46
N THR A 727 -7.39 26.10 -25.55
CA THR A 727 -7.99 25.03 -26.33
C THR A 727 -8.69 25.61 -27.53
N ARG A 728 -8.35 25.15 -28.74
CA ARG A 728 -8.91 25.65 -29.99
C ARG A 728 -9.32 24.51 -30.93
N PRO A 729 -10.55 24.51 -31.48
CA PRO A 729 -10.99 23.47 -32.42
C PRO A 729 -10.44 23.70 -33.82
N LEU A 730 -10.05 22.62 -34.46
CA LEU A 730 -9.94 22.49 -35.91
C LEU A 730 -11.22 21.80 -36.39
N ARG A 731 -12.03 22.48 -37.20
CA ARG A 731 -13.30 21.96 -37.64
C ARG A 731 -13.20 21.41 -39.06
N LEU A 732 -13.82 20.27 -39.29
CA LEU A 732 -13.89 19.61 -40.59
C LEU A 732 -15.35 19.45 -41.00
N ARG A 733 -15.68 19.81 -42.23
CA ARG A 733 -17.03 19.69 -42.81
C ARG A 733 -16.96 19.26 -44.26
N ALA A 734 -17.85 18.36 -44.65
CA ALA A 734 -17.96 17.92 -46.04
C ALA A 734 -19.43 17.76 -46.43
N SER A 735 -20.02 18.79 -47.02
CA SER A 735 -21.44 18.87 -47.35
C SER A 735 -21.93 17.74 -48.31
N ASP A 736 -21.02 17.23 -49.16
CA ASP A 736 -21.33 16.19 -50.13
C ASP A 736 -20.97 14.77 -49.68
N ALA A 737 -20.64 14.59 -48.37
CA ALA A 737 -20.25 13.29 -47.85
C ALA A 737 -21.46 12.35 -47.77
N ARG A 738 -21.27 11.11 -48.25
CA ARG A 738 -22.16 9.99 -48.02
C ARG A 738 -21.39 8.93 -47.21
N GLY A 739 -21.48 9.01 -45.89
CA GLY A 739 -20.78 8.15 -44.95
C GLY A 739 -19.63 8.85 -44.22
N PRO A 740 -19.00 8.14 -43.25
CA PRO A 740 -18.08 8.73 -42.31
C PRO A 740 -16.75 9.19 -42.92
N LEU A 741 -16.10 10.12 -42.22
CA LEU A 741 -14.77 10.63 -42.48
C LEU A 741 -13.83 10.18 -41.37
N TRP A 742 -12.66 9.65 -41.70
CA TRP A 742 -11.66 9.18 -40.76
C TRP A 742 -10.37 10.00 -40.86
N LEU A 743 -9.77 10.26 -39.70
CA LEU A 743 -8.45 10.88 -39.59
C LEU A 743 -7.47 9.84 -39.06
N SER A 744 -6.57 9.36 -39.90
CA SER A 744 -5.56 8.39 -39.53
C SER A 744 -4.15 9.00 -39.48
N GLU A 745 -3.23 8.34 -38.83
CA GLU A 745 -1.82 8.75 -38.73
C GLU A 745 -1.63 10.21 -38.25
N LEU A 746 -2.54 10.71 -37.40
CA LEU A 746 -2.48 12.08 -36.90
C LEU A 746 -1.23 12.31 -36.06
N ARG A 747 -0.42 13.30 -36.46
CA ARG A 747 0.76 13.74 -35.71
C ARG A 747 0.76 15.26 -35.63
N ALA A 748 0.83 15.75 -34.40
CA ALA A 748 1.06 17.16 -34.11
C ALA A 748 2.50 17.34 -33.62
N LEU A 749 3.31 18.09 -34.32
CA LEU A 749 4.68 18.42 -33.97
C LEU A 749 4.82 19.92 -33.82
N ASP A 750 5.23 20.37 -32.66
CA ASP A 750 5.52 21.77 -32.39
C ASP A 750 6.71 22.21 -33.27
N ASP A 751 6.57 23.33 -33.98
CA ASP A 751 7.57 23.81 -34.92
C ASP A 751 8.94 24.13 -34.26
N ALA A 752 8.89 24.52 -32.97
CA ALA A 752 10.08 24.75 -32.15
C ALA A 752 10.92 23.49 -31.92
N LEU A 753 10.35 22.27 -32.10
CA LEU A 753 11.08 20.98 -31.96
C LEU A 753 11.57 20.43 -33.30
N ARG A 754 11.34 21.13 -34.41
CA ARG A 754 11.91 20.80 -35.72
C ARG A 754 13.34 21.29 -35.81
#